data_494bb4ec11a8243f4e62187304fd5e55
#
_entry.id   494bb4ec11a8243f4e62187304fd5e55
#
_cell.length_a   1.000
_cell.length_b   1.000
_cell.length_c   1.000
_cell.angle_alpha   90.00
_cell.angle_beta   90.00
_cell.angle_gamma   90.00
#
_symmetry.space_group_name_H-M   'P 1'
#
loop_
_entity.id
_entity.type
_entity.pdbx_description
1 polymer ?
#
loop_
_entity_poly.entity_id
_entity_poly.type
_entity_poly.pdbx_seq_one_letter_code
_entity_poly.pdbx_strand_id
1 'polypeptide(L)'
;MRYFLFVLLSAVSYVTFAQDAELKYCGSTERSQSLRTADPSIWIQQDQLTQFVKNWIQENQSDLRDDNVLTIPVVFHIIHDYGVENISDDQVRDAVRILNEDFRKLNPDTTQIVDAFKNVAGDSQIEFRLANKAPDGSCTNGIEHIQSFHTYSGDDNAKLNPWPRNKYLNIWTVKSLDDGIAGYAYFPADVNGNSNAGIDGVIILSSYVGSVGSGSSLTSRALTHEIGHTMGLPHTWGYNNSPGVDCGDDDIDDTPITKGWTSCNLSGAKCNVNIIENVQNYMEYAYCSKMFTRDQGLTMQGVLNSSTAQRNNLWTTNNLIATGTDDDMETVCAPVADFYSPVKMACVGGSITFYDVSTNGIVTDRTWTFQDGDPSTSTETNPAVSFTTPGWKTVTLSVSNSQGENTMTRGYYVYISSETADHLADFHENFEDPNSFVNDWLVYNPSANNSTFLRTSTAGYQSTSSVKLTNYHSQDGDVDQLISPSYDLSSGGTRYLNFMYSCASTTASTSNINDRLSIYTSSDCGKTWLIRTSIIGQNLANAGYFPNSFTPGNSNQWVAKSVLLPSTLYVPNLRFKFEYRTNGYGNNLYLDNINVSSFMVGIDDPDASSFAMNITPNPISENSVLNIHQLMNCEVTIQVVDMQGRVNAVVYRGKLSEGDHQYNLGSFRNQPAGLYLLMMDDGVTIQRQKLVVQ
;
A
#
# COMPACT_ATOMS: atom_id res chain seq x y z
N MET A 1 -1.10 -6.02 70.71
CA MET A 1 -0.10 -6.10 69.64
C MET A 1 -0.83 -6.13 68.33
N ARG A 2 -0.96 -4.98 67.64
CA ARG A 2 -1.59 -4.83 66.34
C ARG A 2 -0.45 -4.56 65.35
N TYR A 3 -0.25 -5.45 64.36
CA TYR A 3 0.70 -5.27 63.27
C TYR A 3 0.02 -4.46 62.20
N PHE A 4 0.58 -3.28 61.85
CA PHE A 4 0.26 -2.50 60.67
C PHE A 4 1.11 -3.01 59.49
N LEU A 5 0.46 -3.48 58.46
CA LEU A 5 1.09 -3.86 57.18
C LEU A 5 1.15 -2.62 56.32
N PHE A 6 2.34 -2.07 56.03
CA PHE A 6 2.57 -1.03 55.05
C PHE A 6 2.69 -1.68 53.67
N VAL A 7 1.73 -1.41 52.78
CA VAL A 7 1.83 -1.73 51.36
C VAL A 7 2.49 -0.56 50.67
N LEU A 8 3.72 -0.72 50.22
CA LEU A 8 4.40 0.22 49.30
C LEU A 8 3.80 0.05 47.92
N LEU A 9 2.99 1.00 47.43
CA LEU A 9 2.66 1.14 46.01
C LEU A 9 3.86 1.83 45.32
N SER A 10 4.63 1.07 44.56
CA SER A 10 5.59 1.62 43.62
C SER A 10 4.83 2.10 42.36
N ALA A 11 4.66 3.41 42.25
CA ALA A 11 4.21 4.05 41.00
C ALA A 11 5.31 3.92 39.96
N VAL A 12 5.16 3.00 39.00
CA VAL A 12 5.98 2.96 37.81
C VAL A 12 5.47 4.05 36.87
N SER A 13 6.16 5.17 36.84
CA SER A 13 5.93 6.21 35.83
C SER A 13 6.39 5.67 34.49
N TYR A 14 5.44 5.32 33.59
CA TYR A 14 5.73 5.14 32.19
C TYR A 14 6.04 6.52 31.61
N VAL A 15 7.32 6.81 31.42
CA VAL A 15 7.75 7.89 30.55
C VAL A 15 7.48 7.39 29.11
N THR A 16 6.35 7.79 28.57
CA THR A 16 6.14 7.70 27.12
C THR A 16 7.11 8.71 26.51
N PHE A 17 8.22 8.21 25.97
CA PHE A 17 8.97 8.98 24.96
C PHE A 17 7.98 9.17 23.81
N ALA A 18 7.47 10.39 23.63
CA ALA A 18 6.98 10.79 22.34
C ALA A 18 8.18 10.59 21.39
N GLN A 19 8.09 9.64 20.48
CA GLN A 19 8.99 9.59 19.35
C GLN A 19 8.79 10.94 18.66
N ASP A 20 9.82 11.81 18.69
CA ASP A 20 9.85 12.97 17.85
C ASP A 20 9.64 12.46 16.43
N ALA A 21 8.52 12.83 15.82
CA ALA A 21 8.22 12.44 14.45
C ALA A 21 9.37 12.99 13.61
N GLU A 22 10.12 12.10 12.96
CA GLU A 22 11.21 12.48 12.09
C GLU A 22 10.63 13.39 10.99
N LEU A 23 11.09 14.63 10.93
CA LEU A 23 10.60 15.59 9.95
C LEU A 23 11.05 15.14 8.57
N LYS A 24 10.12 15.14 7.62
CA LYS A 24 10.36 14.72 6.25
C LYS A 24 10.56 15.94 5.35
N TYR A 25 11.28 15.75 4.26
CA TYR A 25 11.71 16.83 3.38
C TYR A 25 11.10 16.71 1.97
N CYS A 26 11.42 17.66 1.08
CA CYS A 26 10.99 17.68 -0.31
C CYS A 26 11.80 16.70 -1.18
N GLY A 27 11.14 16.02 -2.10
CA GLY A 27 11.75 15.11 -3.08
C GLY A 27 11.88 15.68 -4.49
N SER A 28 11.55 16.97 -4.70
CA SER A 28 11.43 17.60 -6.03
C SER A 28 12.74 17.59 -6.82
N THR A 29 13.85 17.84 -6.16
CA THR A 29 15.17 17.95 -6.82
C THR A 29 15.61 16.61 -7.43
N GLU A 30 15.51 15.50 -6.67
CA GLU A 30 15.88 14.16 -7.15
C GLU A 30 15.01 13.72 -8.32
N ARG A 31 13.69 13.98 -8.22
CA ARG A 31 12.74 13.65 -9.29
C ARG A 31 13.02 14.44 -10.55
N SER A 32 13.27 15.76 -10.45
CA SER A 32 13.67 16.61 -11.55
C SER A 32 14.98 16.15 -12.18
N GLN A 33 16.01 15.83 -11.39
CA GLN A 33 17.27 15.32 -11.92
C GLN A 33 17.13 14.02 -12.67
N SER A 34 16.25 13.12 -12.22
CA SER A 34 15.94 11.87 -12.93
C SER A 34 15.39 12.15 -14.33
N LEU A 35 14.37 13.04 -14.44
CA LEU A 35 13.80 13.43 -15.73
C LEU A 35 14.84 14.12 -16.66
N ARG A 36 15.64 15.05 -16.11
CA ARG A 36 16.67 15.80 -16.85
C ARG A 36 17.84 14.92 -17.29
N THR A 37 18.11 13.84 -16.55
CA THR A 37 19.08 12.81 -16.97
C THR A 37 18.55 11.99 -18.13
N ALA A 38 17.26 11.64 -18.11
CA ALA A 38 16.59 10.90 -19.18
C ALA A 38 16.38 11.76 -20.44
N ASP A 39 16.08 13.06 -20.26
CA ASP A 39 15.91 14.04 -21.34
C ASP A 39 16.68 15.34 -21.05
N PRO A 40 17.94 15.45 -21.52
CA PRO A 40 18.75 16.66 -21.33
C PRO A 40 18.19 17.92 -21.99
N SER A 41 17.22 17.83 -22.90
CA SER A 41 16.59 19.00 -23.52
C SER A 41 15.80 19.86 -22.51
N ILE A 42 15.43 19.27 -21.37
CA ILE A 42 14.74 19.98 -20.28
C ILE A 42 15.60 21.13 -19.74
N TRP A 43 16.93 20.99 -19.68
CA TRP A 43 17.82 22.07 -19.30
C TRP A 43 17.70 23.31 -20.19
N ILE A 44 17.59 23.08 -21.50
CA ILE A 44 17.37 24.18 -22.46
C ILE A 44 16.02 24.86 -22.23
N GLN A 45 14.98 24.07 -21.91
CA GLN A 45 13.67 24.62 -21.59
C GLN A 45 13.67 25.42 -20.28
N GLN A 46 14.45 24.96 -19.29
CA GLN A 46 14.63 25.69 -18.03
C GLN A 46 15.34 27.05 -18.26
N ASP A 47 16.41 27.07 -19.07
CA ASP A 47 17.13 28.30 -19.40
C ASP A 47 16.20 29.29 -20.16
N GLN A 48 15.39 28.79 -21.09
CA GLN A 48 14.40 29.59 -21.82
C GLN A 48 13.36 30.18 -20.90
N LEU A 49 12.84 29.39 -19.96
CA LEU A 49 11.88 29.87 -18.96
C LEU A 49 12.52 30.94 -18.05
N THR A 50 13.73 30.69 -17.55
CA THR A 50 14.46 31.66 -16.72
C THR A 50 14.67 32.99 -17.45
N GLN A 51 15.06 32.93 -18.73
CA GLN A 51 15.23 34.15 -19.52
C GLN A 51 13.89 34.88 -19.79
N PHE A 52 12.82 34.11 -20.03
CA PHE A 52 11.47 34.68 -20.18
C PHE A 52 11.05 35.41 -18.92
N VAL A 53 11.21 34.78 -17.73
CA VAL A 53 10.83 35.35 -16.45
C VAL A 53 11.61 36.63 -16.17
N LYS A 54 12.95 36.66 -16.40
CA LYS A 54 13.76 37.85 -16.22
C LYS A 54 13.29 39.01 -17.11
N ASN A 55 13.01 38.74 -18.37
CA ASN A 55 12.50 39.76 -19.31
C ASN A 55 11.11 40.26 -18.86
N TRP A 56 10.21 39.32 -18.49
CA TRP A 56 8.86 39.67 -18.03
C TRP A 56 8.91 40.57 -16.78
N ILE A 57 9.74 40.26 -15.79
CA ILE A 57 9.92 41.09 -14.58
C ILE A 57 10.41 42.50 -14.98
N GLN A 58 11.39 42.56 -15.89
CA GLN A 58 11.95 43.86 -16.33
C GLN A 58 10.89 44.73 -17.04
N GLU A 59 10.06 44.14 -17.88
CA GLU A 59 9.02 44.82 -18.66
C GLU A 59 7.86 45.27 -17.81
N ASN A 60 7.51 44.56 -16.73
CA ASN A 60 6.32 44.78 -15.92
C ASN A 60 6.62 45.43 -14.55
N GLN A 61 7.85 45.85 -14.28
CA GLN A 61 8.21 46.48 -12.99
C GLN A 61 7.36 47.70 -12.58
N SER A 62 6.79 48.44 -13.55
CA SER A 62 5.93 49.59 -13.28
C SER A 62 4.48 49.20 -12.92
N ASP A 63 4.00 48.08 -13.45
CA ASP A 63 2.60 47.65 -13.36
C ASP A 63 2.34 46.68 -12.20
N LEU A 64 3.42 46.17 -11.54
CA LEU A 64 3.36 45.32 -10.35
C LEU A 64 2.81 46.01 -9.08
N ARG A 65 2.29 47.23 -9.21
CA ARG A 65 1.59 47.99 -8.16
C ARG A 65 0.08 47.88 -8.26
N ASP A 66 -0.45 47.29 -9.33
CA ASP A 66 -1.88 47.00 -9.46
C ASP A 66 -2.26 45.78 -8.62
N ASP A 67 -3.37 45.86 -7.87
CA ASP A 67 -3.91 44.80 -7.01
C ASP A 67 -4.51 43.62 -7.83
N ASN A 68 -3.83 43.20 -8.88
CA ASN A 68 -4.29 42.14 -9.80
C ASN A 68 -3.88 40.76 -9.27
N VAL A 69 -4.76 40.15 -8.51
CA VAL A 69 -4.56 38.80 -7.95
C VAL A 69 -4.77 37.74 -9.02
N LEU A 70 -3.80 36.87 -9.20
CA LEU A 70 -3.88 35.73 -10.09
C LEU A 70 -4.56 34.56 -9.37
N THR A 71 -5.78 34.25 -9.72
CA THR A 71 -6.52 33.10 -9.15
C THR A 71 -6.17 31.83 -9.90
N ILE A 72 -5.78 30.77 -9.17
CA ILE A 72 -5.40 29.47 -9.69
C ILE A 72 -6.46 28.43 -9.28
N PRO A 73 -7.17 27.82 -10.24
CA PRO A 73 -8.06 26.70 -9.96
C PRO A 73 -7.28 25.48 -9.49
N VAL A 74 -7.66 24.88 -8.37
CA VAL A 74 -7.03 23.68 -7.82
C VAL A 74 -8.00 22.52 -7.71
N VAL A 75 -7.47 21.33 -7.82
CA VAL A 75 -8.18 20.07 -7.54
C VAL A 75 -7.31 19.19 -6.64
N PHE A 76 -7.93 18.63 -5.60
CA PHE A 76 -7.30 17.62 -4.75
C PHE A 76 -7.80 16.24 -5.13
N HIS A 77 -6.86 15.30 -5.31
CA HIS A 77 -7.09 13.89 -5.54
C HIS A 77 -6.64 13.14 -4.28
N ILE A 78 -7.58 12.75 -3.45
CA ILE A 78 -7.33 12.04 -2.19
C ILE A 78 -7.23 10.55 -2.49
N ILE A 79 -5.99 10.03 -2.59
CA ILE A 79 -5.74 8.61 -2.84
C ILE A 79 -5.76 7.87 -1.51
N HIS A 80 -6.69 6.95 -1.34
CA HIS A 80 -6.94 6.32 -0.05
C HIS A 80 -7.36 4.85 -0.16
N ASP A 81 -7.28 4.13 0.95
CA ASP A 81 -7.85 2.80 1.12
C ASP A 81 -8.74 2.78 2.39
N TYR A 82 -9.61 3.80 2.49
CA TYR A 82 -10.54 4.02 3.59
C TYR A 82 -9.90 4.16 4.98
N GLY A 83 -8.60 4.44 5.06
CA GLY A 83 -7.88 4.71 6.31
C GLY A 83 -7.85 6.21 6.67
N VAL A 84 -6.94 6.57 7.57
CA VAL A 84 -6.76 7.97 8.03
C VAL A 84 -6.23 8.90 6.94
N GLU A 85 -5.71 8.36 5.86
CA GLU A 85 -5.26 9.07 4.67
C GLU A 85 -6.43 9.58 3.81
N ASN A 86 -7.64 9.05 3.99
CA ASN A 86 -8.86 9.61 3.42
C ASN A 86 -9.25 10.87 4.19
N ILE A 87 -8.50 11.93 3.96
CA ILE A 87 -8.68 13.21 4.66
C ILE A 87 -10.01 13.84 4.30
N SER A 88 -10.59 14.57 5.25
CA SER A 88 -11.89 15.23 5.04
C SER A 88 -11.79 16.45 4.12
N ASP A 89 -12.90 16.80 3.49
CA ASP A 89 -13.05 18.03 2.73
C ASP A 89 -12.67 19.27 3.57
N ASP A 90 -12.99 19.27 4.87
CA ASP A 90 -12.63 20.36 5.77
C ASP A 90 -11.12 20.51 5.95
N GLN A 91 -10.37 19.39 5.95
CA GLN A 91 -8.91 19.41 5.99
C GLN A 91 -8.34 19.99 4.70
N VAL A 92 -8.93 19.69 3.54
CA VAL A 92 -8.55 20.27 2.25
C VAL A 92 -8.86 21.76 2.21
N ARG A 93 -10.05 22.19 2.65
CA ARG A 93 -10.40 23.61 2.74
C ARG A 93 -9.46 24.39 3.66
N ASP A 94 -9.07 23.79 4.78
CA ASP A 94 -8.07 24.38 5.67
C ASP A 94 -6.70 24.54 4.98
N ALA A 95 -6.29 23.57 4.16
CA ALA A 95 -5.06 23.67 3.38
C ALA A 95 -5.12 24.81 2.35
N VAL A 96 -6.24 24.96 1.63
CA VAL A 96 -6.42 26.07 0.67
C VAL A 96 -6.43 27.43 1.39
N ARG A 97 -7.04 27.52 2.58
CA ARG A 97 -6.98 28.71 3.43
C ARG A 97 -5.52 29.08 3.78
N ILE A 98 -4.73 28.08 4.23
CA ILE A 98 -3.31 28.29 4.58
C ILE A 98 -2.52 28.74 3.35
N LEU A 99 -2.73 28.09 2.18
CA LEU A 99 -2.09 28.52 0.93
C LEU A 99 -2.37 30.00 0.62
N ASN A 100 -3.64 30.41 0.72
CA ASN A 100 -4.03 31.79 0.44
C ASN A 100 -3.44 32.77 1.48
N GLU A 101 -3.40 32.40 2.76
CA GLU A 101 -2.72 33.19 3.77
C GLU A 101 -1.23 33.36 3.48
N ASP A 102 -0.54 32.28 3.12
CA ASP A 102 0.89 32.26 2.89
C ASP A 102 1.29 33.03 1.61
N PHE A 103 0.61 32.73 0.48
CA PHE A 103 0.90 33.38 -0.82
C PHE A 103 0.49 34.86 -0.85
N ARG A 104 -0.53 35.24 -0.08
CA ARG A 104 -1.00 36.62 0.06
C ARG A 104 -0.36 37.38 1.25
N LYS A 105 0.59 36.76 1.94
CA LYS A 105 1.23 37.32 3.15
C LYS A 105 0.20 37.77 4.20
N LEU A 106 -0.90 37.00 4.34
CA LEU A 106 -1.96 37.25 5.31
C LEU A 106 -1.84 36.38 6.57
N ASN A 107 -0.86 35.49 6.61
CA ASN A 107 -0.60 34.61 7.74
C ASN A 107 -0.30 35.41 9.02
N PRO A 108 -0.94 35.08 10.15
CA PRO A 108 -0.86 35.90 11.41
C PRO A 108 0.56 36.00 11.96
N ASP A 109 1.43 35.06 11.65
CA ASP A 109 2.81 34.99 12.13
C ASP A 109 3.82 35.78 11.28
N THR A 110 3.38 36.56 10.29
CA THR A 110 4.21 37.56 9.58
C THR A 110 4.81 38.60 10.54
N THR A 111 4.16 38.88 11.67
CA THR A 111 4.69 39.73 12.73
C THR A 111 5.96 39.21 13.39
N GLN A 112 6.22 37.89 13.25
CA GLN A 112 7.38 37.20 13.82
C GLN A 112 8.55 37.04 12.81
N ILE A 113 8.42 37.61 11.60
CA ILE A 113 9.53 37.66 10.64
C ILE A 113 10.65 38.50 11.26
N VAL A 114 11.88 37.99 11.20
CA VAL A 114 13.05 38.72 11.71
C VAL A 114 13.27 40.05 10.97
N ASP A 115 13.76 41.06 11.66
CA ASP A 115 13.84 42.41 11.11
C ASP A 115 14.62 42.51 9.78
N ALA A 116 15.61 41.64 9.59
CA ALA A 116 16.37 41.55 8.36
C ALA A 116 15.54 41.32 7.10
N PHE A 117 14.40 40.59 7.24
CA PHE A 117 13.56 40.21 6.10
C PHE A 117 12.19 40.86 6.05
N LYS A 118 11.80 41.67 7.04
CA LYS A 118 10.51 42.35 7.04
C LYS A 118 10.24 43.22 5.81
N ASN A 119 11.29 43.83 5.27
CA ASN A 119 11.19 44.74 4.12
C ASN A 119 11.16 44.01 2.78
N VAL A 120 11.63 42.77 2.73
CA VAL A 120 11.68 41.95 1.52
C VAL A 120 10.55 40.89 1.49
N ALA A 121 9.92 40.64 2.62
CA ALA A 121 8.73 39.77 2.65
C ALA A 121 7.61 40.34 1.78
N GLY A 122 7.19 39.58 0.75
CA GLY A 122 6.26 40.00 -0.29
C GLY A 122 4.88 39.33 -0.21
N ASP A 123 3.85 40.01 -0.74
CA ASP A 123 2.62 39.39 -1.19
C ASP A 123 2.84 38.95 -2.64
N SER A 124 2.70 37.65 -2.92
CA SER A 124 2.88 37.13 -4.28
C SER A 124 1.70 37.47 -5.21
N GLN A 125 0.61 37.98 -4.68
CA GLN A 125 -0.63 38.26 -5.40
C GLN A 125 -1.19 37.03 -6.16
N ILE A 126 -1.03 35.85 -5.58
CA ILE A 126 -1.55 34.58 -6.09
C ILE A 126 -2.50 34.01 -5.06
N GLU A 127 -3.66 33.56 -5.50
CA GLU A 127 -4.62 32.85 -4.66
C GLU A 127 -5.10 31.57 -5.33
N PHE A 128 -5.62 30.64 -4.54
CA PHE A 128 -6.07 29.34 -4.95
C PHE A 128 -7.55 29.18 -4.65
N ARG A 129 -8.30 28.61 -5.60
CA ARG A 129 -9.71 28.28 -5.41
C ARG A 129 -9.98 26.85 -5.83
N LEU A 130 -10.71 26.11 -5.00
CA LEU A 130 -11.19 24.78 -5.38
C LEU A 130 -12.11 24.89 -6.60
N ALA A 131 -11.91 24.01 -7.58
CA ALA A 131 -12.72 24.01 -8.79
C ALA A 131 -14.19 23.68 -8.47
N ASN A 132 -15.11 24.42 -9.08
CA ASN A 132 -16.56 24.15 -8.99
C ASN A 132 -17.10 23.41 -10.24
N LYS A 133 -16.27 23.26 -11.28
CA LYS A 133 -16.58 22.47 -12.49
C LYS A 133 -15.43 21.52 -12.79
N ALA A 134 -15.76 20.24 -13.01
CA ALA A 134 -14.83 19.23 -13.47
C ALA A 134 -14.48 19.41 -14.96
N PRO A 135 -13.49 18.68 -15.52
CA PRO A 135 -13.10 18.80 -16.92
C PRO A 135 -14.21 18.60 -17.94
N ASP A 136 -15.21 17.77 -17.62
CA ASP A 136 -16.40 17.51 -18.44
C ASP A 136 -17.53 18.55 -18.24
N GLY A 137 -17.33 19.52 -17.34
CA GLY A 137 -18.28 20.57 -16.98
C GLY A 137 -19.28 20.17 -15.90
N SER A 138 -19.20 18.98 -15.34
CA SER A 138 -20.03 18.57 -14.20
C SER A 138 -19.68 19.34 -12.94
N CYS A 139 -20.65 19.44 -12.02
CA CYS A 139 -20.48 20.07 -10.73
C CYS A 139 -19.52 19.31 -9.83
N THR A 140 -18.58 20.01 -9.21
CA THR A 140 -17.62 19.44 -8.25
C THR A 140 -17.35 20.45 -7.12
N ASN A 141 -16.90 19.93 -5.98
CA ASN A 141 -16.33 20.73 -4.89
C ASN A 141 -14.79 20.85 -4.99
N GLY A 142 -14.19 20.39 -6.10
CA GLY A 142 -12.74 20.40 -6.32
C GLY A 142 -11.96 19.35 -5.54
N ILE A 143 -12.63 18.36 -4.96
CA ILE A 143 -12.03 17.31 -4.15
C ILE A 143 -12.53 15.95 -4.66
N GLU A 144 -11.62 15.11 -5.14
CA GLU A 144 -11.90 13.74 -5.55
C GLU A 144 -11.35 12.75 -4.54
N HIS A 145 -12.17 11.83 -4.07
CA HIS A 145 -11.75 10.71 -3.23
C HIS A 145 -11.61 9.47 -4.11
N ILE A 146 -10.40 8.94 -4.22
CA ILE A 146 -10.06 7.85 -5.13
C ILE A 146 -9.52 6.66 -4.33
N GLN A 147 -10.30 5.59 -4.25
CA GLN A 147 -9.87 4.37 -3.59
C GLN A 147 -8.79 3.68 -4.42
N SER A 148 -7.58 3.56 -3.84
CA SER A 148 -6.47 2.84 -4.46
C SER A 148 -5.40 2.47 -3.43
N PHE A 149 -4.78 1.29 -3.60
CA PHE A 149 -3.63 0.85 -2.82
C PHE A 149 -2.35 1.63 -3.14
N HIS A 150 -2.30 2.39 -4.24
CA HIS A 150 -1.19 3.32 -4.54
C HIS A 150 -0.96 4.37 -3.44
N THR A 151 -1.94 4.56 -2.54
CA THR A 151 -1.75 5.40 -1.35
C THR A 151 -0.59 4.93 -0.45
N TYR A 152 -0.22 3.63 -0.50
CA TYR A 152 0.86 3.05 0.32
C TYR A 152 2.23 3.03 -0.38
N SER A 153 2.28 3.37 -1.67
CA SER A 153 3.50 3.45 -2.49
C SER A 153 3.44 4.69 -3.39
N GLY A 154 3.35 5.87 -2.75
CA GLY A 154 3.15 7.13 -3.46
C GLY A 154 4.35 7.49 -4.33
N ASP A 155 4.12 7.47 -5.64
CA ASP A 155 5.01 7.94 -6.69
C ASP A 155 4.16 8.54 -7.84
N ASP A 156 4.73 8.68 -9.05
CA ASP A 156 3.97 9.19 -10.20
C ASP A 156 2.83 8.23 -10.64
N ASN A 157 2.89 6.94 -10.29
CA ASN A 157 1.79 6.01 -10.56
C ASN A 157 0.59 6.24 -9.62
N ALA A 158 0.82 6.87 -8.47
CA ALA A 158 -0.25 7.28 -7.56
C ALA A 158 -0.95 8.58 -7.98
N LYS A 159 -0.46 9.29 -9.01
CA LYS A 159 -1.09 10.48 -9.59
C LYS A 159 -2.27 10.09 -10.49
N LEU A 160 -3.28 9.45 -9.88
CA LEU A 160 -4.45 8.94 -10.58
C LEU A 160 -5.38 10.07 -11.01
N ASN A 161 -6.09 9.87 -12.12
CA ASN A 161 -7.10 10.77 -12.67
C ASN A 161 -6.64 12.24 -12.83
N PRO A 162 -5.48 12.53 -13.46
CA PRO A 162 -5.00 13.91 -13.60
C PRO A 162 -5.97 14.75 -14.43
N TRP A 163 -6.35 15.91 -13.88
CA TRP A 163 -7.15 16.89 -14.62
C TRP A 163 -6.25 17.73 -15.56
N PRO A 164 -6.78 18.29 -16.64
CA PRO A 164 -6.00 19.06 -17.62
C PRO A 164 -5.18 20.18 -16.95
N ARG A 165 -3.85 20.06 -16.96
CA ARG A 165 -2.91 20.96 -16.28
C ARG A 165 -2.98 22.42 -16.72
N ASN A 166 -3.50 22.67 -17.93
CA ASN A 166 -3.72 24.03 -18.43
C ASN A 166 -4.97 24.70 -17.84
N LYS A 167 -5.78 23.91 -17.08
CA LYS A 167 -6.99 24.42 -16.43
C LYS A 167 -6.90 24.36 -14.91
N TYR A 168 -6.21 23.35 -14.38
CA TYR A 168 -6.19 23.05 -12.95
C TYR A 168 -4.76 22.78 -12.47
N LEU A 169 -4.44 23.22 -11.27
CA LEU A 169 -3.30 22.70 -10.51
C LEU A 169 -3.76 21.44 -9.78
N ASN A 170 -3.15 20.30 -10.12
CA ASN A 170 -3.46 19.02 -9.51
C ASN A 170 -2.64 18.82 -8.24
N ILE A 171 -3.27 18.34 -7.17
CA ILE A 171 -2.65 18.01 -5.89
C ILE A 171 -3.12 16.64 -5.47
N TRP A 172 -2.20 15.65 -5.41
CA TRP A 172 -2.49 14.29 -4.94
C TRP A 172 -2.04 14.12 -3.50
N THR A 173 -2.87 13.48 -2.68
CA THR A 173 -2.50 13.11 -1.32
C THR A 173 -2.41 11.59 -1.17
N VAL A 174 -1.40 11.12 -0.44
CA VAL A 174 -1.15 9.70 -0.22
C VAL A 174 -0.80 9.40 1.25
N LYS A 175 -0.89 8.14 1.64
CA LYS A 175 -0.52 7.66 2.98
C LYS A 175 0.97 7.64 3.20
N SER A 176 1.74 7.19 2.21
CA SER A 176 3.19 7.08 2.30
C SER A 176 3.86 7.44 0.98
N LEU A 177 5.05 7.99 1.10
CA LEU A 177 6.01 8.27 0.04
C LEU A 177 7.32 7.56 0.39
N ASP A 178 8.31 7.63 -0.49
CA ASP A 178 9.67 7.16 -0.19
C ASP A 178 10.18 7.70 1.15
N ASP A 179 11.07 6.97 1.80
CA ASP A 179 11.58 7.31 3.12
C ASP A 179 12.20 8.73 3.16
N GLY A 180 11.80 9.49 4.15
CA GLY A 180 12.28 10.85 4.36
C GLY A 180 11.60 11.93 3.51
N ILE A 181 10.66 11.60 2.61
CA ILE A 181 9.97 12.55 1.73
C ILE A 181 8.58 12.90 2.28
N ALA A 182 8.28 14.21 2.36
CA ALA A 182 6.96 14.74 2.72
C ALA A 182 6.07 14.96 1.50
N GLY A 183 6.66 15.36 0.38
CA GLY A 183 6.03 15.61 -0.89
C GLY A 183 7.05 15.89 -1.97
N TYR A 184 6.57 16.01 -3.20
CA TYR A 184 7.36 16.55 -4.31
C TYR A 184 6.46 17.16 -5.38
N ALA A 185 7.07 18.06 -6.14
CA ALA A 185 6.50 18.64 -7.34
C ALA A 185 7.57 18.67 -8.44
N TYR A 186 7.13 18.81 -9.69
CA TYR A 186 8.02 19.06 -10.80
C TYR A 186 8.07 20.55 -11.14
N PHE A 187 9.24 21.04 -11.55
CA PHE A 187 9.34 22.37 -12.12
C PHE A 187 8.62 22.45 -13.48
N PRO A 188 8.13 23.61 -13.88
CA PRO A 188 7.38 23.74 -15.15
C PRO A 188 8.13 23.24 -16.37
N ALA A 189 9.46 23.43 -16.42
CA ALA A 189 10.29 22.95 -17.51
C ALA A 189 10.36 21.41 -17.59
N ASP A 190 10.35 20.72 -16.44
CA ASP A 190 10.45 19.26 -16.35
C ASP A 190 9.21 18.58 -16.95
N VAL A 191 8.08 19.24 -16.89
CA VAL A 191 6.79 18.71 -17.35
C VAL A 191 6.23 19.44 -18.56
N ASN A 192 7.03 20.26 -19.26
CA ASN A 192 6.56 21.04 -20.42
C ASN A 192 6.11 20.16 -21.60
N GLY A 193 6.66 18.95 -21.76
CA GLY A 193 6.26 17.99 -22.76
C GLY A 193 4.89 17.36 -22.49
N ASN A 194 4.19 16.95 -23.57
CA ASN A 194 2.88 16.27 -23.45
C ASN A 194 2.96 14.90 -22.76
N SER A 195 4.11 14.20 -22.88
CA SER A 195 4.36 12.92 -22.21
C SER A 195 4.31 13.02 -20.68
N ASN A 196 4.71 14.18 -20.13
CA ASN A 196 4.79 14.41 -18.70
C ASN A 196 3.60 15.23 -18.15
N ALA A 197 2.59 15.49 -19.00
CA ALA A 197 1.43 16.30 -18.59
C ALA A 197 0.62 15.65 -17.47
N GLY A 198 0.56 14.32 -17.42
CA GLY A 198 -0.19 13.57 -16.41
C GLY A 198 0.45 13.55 -15.02
N ILE A 199 1.74 13.89 -14.92
CA ILE A 199 2.46 13.94 -13.63
C ILE A 199 2.67 15.37 -13.13
N ASP A 200 2.18 16.38 -13.86
CA ASP A 200 2.29 17.79 -13.51
C ASP A 200 1.41 18.15 -12.31
N GLY A 201 2.01 18.60 -11.23
CA GLY A 201 1.38 18.97 -9.98
C GLY A 201 2.14 18.46 -8.76
N VAL A 202 1.48 18.51 -7.61
CA VAL A 202 2.06 18.14 -6.32
C VAL A 202 1.55 16.77 -5.88
N ILE A 203 2.43 15.89 -5.37
CA ILE A 203 2.04 14.74 -4.56
C ILE A 203 2.63 14.91 -3.16
N ILE A 204 1.81 14.69 -2.11
CA ILE A 204 2.17 15.01 -0.73
C ILE A 204 1.53 14.00 0.24
N LEU A 205 2.18 13.78 1.38
CA LEU A 205 1.59 13.00 2.47
C LEU A 205 0.30 13.66 2.97
N SER A 206 -0.76 12.88 3.12
CA SER A 206 -2.06 13.34 3.64
C SER A 206 -1.95 14.02 5.02
N SER A 207 -0.99 13.58 5.85
CA SER A 207 -0.69 14.19 7.16
C SER A 207 0.10 15.51 7.08
N TYR A 208 0.49 15.96 5.89
CA TYR A 208 1.17 17.24 5.64
C TYR A 208 0.25 18.26 4.96
N VAL A 209 -1.03 17.94 4.83
CA VAL A 209 -2.06 18.80 4.23
C VAL A 209 -2.91 19.43 5.33
N GLY A 210 -3.00 20.76 5.35
CA GLY A 210 -3.77 21.51 6.34
C GLY A 210 -3.22 21.42 7.77
N SER A 211 -3.95 21.99 8.71
CA SER A 211 -3.59 22.03 10.13
C SER A 211 -4.61 21.34 11.03
N VAL A 212 -5.67 20.76 10.44
CA VAL A 212 -6.75 20.04 11.14
C VAL A 212 -6.76 18.57 10.69
N GLY A 213 -7.57 17.74 11.33
CA GLY A 213 -7.67 16.31 11.00
C GLY A 213 -6.37 15.55 11.25
N SER A 214 -5.79 14.94 10.23
CA SER A 214 -4.48 14.27 10.30
C SER A 214 -3.30 15.23 10.08
N GLY A 215 -3.56 16.46 9.62
CA GLY A 215 -2.56 17.52 9.45
C GLY A 215 -2.15 18.17 10.77
N SER A 216 -1.13 19.02 10.71
CA SER A 216 -0.66 19.78 11.86
C SER A 216 -0.13 21.16 11.45
N SER A 217 -0.16 22.12 12.37
CA SER A 217 0.43 23.45 12.13
C SER A 217 1.96 23.41 11.89
N LEU A 218 2.63 22.34 12.28
CA LEU A 218 4.06 22.16 12.05
C LEU A 218 4.36 21.79 10.59
N THR A 219 3.48 20.99 9.97
CA THR A 219 3.69 20.40 8.64
C THR A 219 2.86 21.04 7.54
N SER A 220 1.86 21.88 7.90
CA SER A 220 0.87 22.43 6.97
C SER A 220 1.46 23.28 5.84
N ARG A 221 2.65 23.85 6.02
CA ARG A 221 3.33 24.67 5.01
C ARG A 221 4.21 23.89 4.02
N ALA A 222 4.27 22.57 4.16
CA ALA A 222 4.90 21.73 3.15
C ALA A 222 4.21 21.85 1.78
N LEU A 223 2.87 21.97 1.76
CA LEU A 223 2.14 22.20 0.52
C LEU A 223 2.47 23.57 -0.11
N THR A 224 2.62 24.62 0.69
CA THR A 224 3.10 25.95 0.25
C THR A 224 4.48 25.86 -0.41
N HIS A 225 5.39 25.08 0.16
CA HIS A 225 6.71 24.79 -0.38
C HIS A 225 6.64 24.08 -1.74
N GLU A 226 5.90 22.97 -1.82
CA GLU A 226 5.80 22.19 -3.06
C GLU A 226 5.11 22.96 -4.20
N ILE A 227 4.13 23.79 -3.89
CA ILE A 227 3.51 24.69 -4.88
C ILE A 227 4.51 25.75 -5.37
N GLY A 228 5.40 26.24 -4.51
CA GLY A 228 6.51 27.11 -4.92
C GLY A 228 7.33 26.49 -6.07
N HIS A 229 7.63 25.20 -6.02
CA HIS A 229 8.31 24.48 -7.10
C HIS A 229 7.47 24.41 -8.40
N THR A 230 6.15 24.18 -8.31
CA THR A 230 5.28 24.19 -9.50
C THR A 230 5.24 25.55 -10.19
N MET A 231 5.62 26.61 -9.47
CA MET A 231 5.72 27.99 -9.95
C MET A 231 7.16 28.45 -10.16
N GLY A 232 8.11 27.49 -10.25
CA GLY A 232 9.46 27.72 -10.69
C GLY A 232 10.48 28.11 -9.63
N LEU A 233 10.10 28.20 -8.35
CA LEU A 233 11.05 28.51 -7.28
C LEU A 233 11.92 27.31 -6.93
N PRO A 234 13.27 27.40 -6.99
CA PRO A 234 14.16 26.42 -6.41
C PRO A 234 14.19 26.56 -4.88
N HIS A 235 14.93 25.66 -4.20
CA HIS A 235 15.29 25.91 -2.80
C HIS A 235 16.17 27.17 -2.71
N THR A 236 16.16 27.86 -1.55
CA THR A 236 16.96 29.08 -1.35
C THR A 236 18.47 28.86 -1.50
N TRP A 237 18.96 27.61 -1.37
CA TRP A 237 20.37 27.22 -1.64
C TRP A 237 20.57 26.65 -3.06
N GLY A 238 19.58 26.75 -3.94
CA GLY A 238 19.65 26.36 -5.36
C GLY A 238 19.06 24.99 -5.66
N TYR A 239 19.53 24.40 -6.76
CA TYR A 239 18.96 23.20 -7.38
C TYR A 239 19.57 21.88 -6.86
N ASN A 240 19.87 21.78 -5.58
CA ASN A 240 20.30 20.50 -4.98
C ASN A 240 19.49 20.21 -3.71
N ASN A 241 19.52 18.96 -3.26
CA ASN A 241 18.77 18.53 -2.07
C ASN A 241 19.70 18.19 -0.90
N SER A 242 20.78 18.97 -0.75
CA SER A 242 21.79 18.76 0.28
C SER A 242 21.91 19.98 1.21
N PRO A 243 20.83 20.31 1.98
CA PRO A 243 20.89 21.45 2.89
C PRO A 243 21.99 21.25 3.93
N GLY A 244 22.64 22.35 4.30
CA GLY A 244 23.68 22.32 5.32
C GLY A 244 25.08 21.93 4.82
N VAL A 245 25.24 21.53 3.55
CA VAL A 245 26.52 21.10 2.96
C VAL A 245 27.28 22.29 2.39
N ASP A 246 26.84 22.82 1.27
CA ASP A 246 27.50 23.92 0.55
C ASP A 246 26.62 25.17 0.51
N CYS A 247 27.24 26.33 0.43
CA CYS A 247 26.56 27.58 0.16
C CYS A 247 26.15 27.67 -1.30
N GLY A 248 24.90 28.02 -1.56
CA GLY A 248 24.33 28.15 -2.89
C GLY A 248 23.36 29.33 -2.97
N ASP A 249 22.79 29.51 -4.15
CA ASP A 249 21.93 30.63 -4.53
C ASP A 249 20.77 30.12 -5.37
N ASP A 250 19.59 30.70 -5.21
CA ASP A 250 18.40 30.43 -6.00
C ASP A 250 18.24 31.36 -7.22
N ASP A 251 19.25 32.19 -7.51
CA ASP A 251 19.25 33.22 -8.56
C ASP A 251 18.15 34.30 -8.39
N ILE A 252 17.71 34.58 -7.16
CA ILE A 252 16.71 35.59 -6.79
C ILE A 252 17.38 36.66 -5.92
N ASP A 253 17.37 37.92 -6.37
CA ASP A 253 18.19 39.00 -5.83
C ASP A 253 17.92 39.34 -4.36
N ASP A 254 16.72 39.16 -3.85
CA ASP A 254 16.34 39.52 -2.48
C ASP A 254 16.36 38.33 -1.51
N THR A 255 16.85 37.15 -1.95
CA THR A 255 17.20 36.01 -1.10
C THR A 255 18.72 35.99 -0.89
N PRO A 256 19.24 35.88 0.36
CA PRO A 256 20.65 35.77 0.58
C PRO A 256 21.20 34.40 0.24
N ILE A 257 22.43 34.34 -0.26
CA ILE A 257 23.20 33.09 -0.38
C ILE A 257 23.12 32.33 0.94
N THR A 258 22.71 31.07 0.89
CA THR A 258 22.51 30.22 2.07
C THR A 258 23.04 28.81 1.82
N LYS A 259 23.25 28.05 2.87
CA LYS A 259 23.58 26.63 2.77
C LYS A 259 22.33 25.72 2.89
N GLY A 260 21.17 26.32 3.11
CA GLY A 260 19.94 25.59 3.49
C GLY A 260 19.96 25.15 4.97
N TRP A 261 18.79 25.22 5.62
CA TRP A 261 18.64 24.94 7.05
C TRP A 261 17.54 23.90 7.29
N THR A 262 17.87 22.90 8.11
CA THR A 262 16.91 21.92 8.63
C THR A 262 16.43 22.25 10.04
N SER A 263 16.94 23.33 10.64
CA SER A 263 16.60 23.80 11.98
C SER A 263 16.34 25.29 12.00
N CYS A 264 15.43 25.73 12.86
CA CYS A 264 15.01 27.13 12.98
C CYS A 264 16.07 27.98 13.71
N ASN A 265 17.15 28.31 13.04
CA ASN A 265 18.20 29.19 13.55
C ASN A 265 18.04 30.60 12.97
N LEU A 266 17.24 31.45 13.61
CA LEU A 266 16.89 32.81 13.14
C LEU A 266 18.06 33.79 13.07
N SER A 267 19.24 33.45 13.58
CA SER A 267 20.47 34.21 13.50
C SER A 267 21.58 33.52 12.70
N GLY A 268 21.22 32.49 11.92
CA GLY A 268 22.12 31.73 11.09
C GLY A 268 22.80 32.62 10.05
N ALA A 269 24.13 32.60 10.03
CA ALA A 269 24.96 33.35 9.09
C ALA A 269 26.22 32.52 8.80
N LYS A 270 26.12 31.53 7.90
CA LYS A 270 27.16 30.54 7.61
C LYS A 270 27.94 30.89 6.35
N CYS A 271 27.23 31.32 5.30
CA CYS A 271 27.85 31.63 4.01
C CYS A 271 28.51 33.00 4.02
N ASN A 272 27.93 33.96 4.71
CA ASN A 272 28.53 35.26 4.98
C ASN A 272 28.24 35.63 6.44
N VAL A 273 29.26 35.76 7.26
CA VAL A 273 29.13 36.03 8.71
C VAL A 273 28.42 37.36 9.05
N ASN A 274 28.30 38.26 8.08
CA ASN A 274 27.63 39.54 8.23
C ASN A 274 26.21 39.57 7.70
N ILE A 275 25.73 38.46 7.10
CA ILE A 275 24.40 38.39 6.47
C ILE A 275 23.66 37.22 7.12
N ILE A 276 22.48 37.50 7.71
CA ILE A 276 21.57 36.47 8.23
C ILE A 276 20.96 35.78 7.04
N GLU A 277 20.95 34.43 7.06
CA GLU A 277 20.30 33.59 6.05
C GLU A 277 18.79 33.49 6.31
N ASN A 278 17.97 33.40 5.26
CA ASN A 278 16.52 33.50 5.36
C ASN A 278 15.86 32.16 5.73
N VAL A 279 16.09 31.70 6.96
CA VAL A 279 15.54 30.43 7.52
C VAL A 279 14.01 30.43 7.58
N GLN A 280 13.36 31.60 7.51
CA GLN A 280 11.89 31.73 7.55
C GLN A 280 11.24 31.76 6.15
N ASN A 281 12.00 31.49 5.11
CA ASN A 281 11.49 31.38 3.75
C ASN A 281 10.71 30.06 3.57
N TYR A 282 9.63 30.08 2.81
CA TYR A 282 8.86 28.85 2.50
C TYR A 282 9.68 27.84 1.69
N MET A 283 10.70 28.27 0.93
CA MET A 283 11.57 27.37 0.16
C MET A 283 12.77 26.82 0.97
N GLU A 284 12.76 26.98 2.30
CA GLU A 284 13.70 26.34 3.24
C GLU A 284 13.11 25.08 3.87
N TYR A 285 13.98 24.22 4.43
CA TYR A 285 13.54 23.03 5.17
C TYR A 285 13.34 23.25 6.67
N ALA A 286 13.57 24.46 7.16
CA ALA A 286 13.28 24.82 8.54
C ALA A 286 11.77 25.01 8.73
N TYR A 287 11.14 24.22 9.57
CA TYR A 287 9.71 24.24 9.84
C TYR A 287 9.22 25.49 10.62
N CYS A 288 9.89 26.62 10.46
CA CYS A 288 9.48 27.92 10.96
C CYS A 288 9.30 28.95 9.84
N SER A 289 9.06 28.47 8.63
CA SER A 289 8.80 29.29 7.44
C SER A 289 7.55 30.16 7.61
N LYS A 290 7.59 31.39 7.09
CA LYS A 290 6.54 32.41 7.28
C LYS A 290 6.39 33.36 6.10
N MET A 291 7.25 33.25 5.08
CA MET A 291 7.27 34.23 4.00
C MET A 291 7.86 33.69 2.70
N PHE A 292 7.36 34.24 1.60
CA PHE A 292 8.10 34.40 0.36
C PHE A 292 8.72 35.82 0.34
N THR A 293 9.79 35.99 -0.44
CA THR A 293 10.27 37.33 -0.75
C THR A 293 9.44 37.95 -1.87
N ARG A 294 9.59 39.26 -2.04
CA ARG A 294 8.93 39.98 -3.14
C ARG A 294 9.40 39.45 -4.50
N ASP A 295 10.69 39.22 -4.68
CA ASP A 295 11.24 38.81 -5.96
C ASP A 295 10.95 37.32 -6.25
N GLN A 296 10.76 36.49 -5.21
CA GLN A 296 10.14 35.15 -5.37
C GLN A 296 8.70 35.27 -5.89
N GLY A 297 7.90 36.19 -5.33
CA GLY A 297 6.54 36.48 -5.81
C GLY A 297 6.53 36.91 -7.29
N LEU A 298 7.44 37.79 -7.71
CA LEU A 298 7.59 38.21 -9.10
C LEU A 298 8.02 37.06 -10.02
N THR A 299 8.91 36.20 -9.55
CA THR A 299 9.34 35.01 -10.28
C THR A 299 8.16 34.09 -10.55
N MET A 300 7.35 33.80 -9.53
CA MET A 300 6.13 32.98 -9.67
C MET A 300 5.12 33.58 -10.65
N GLN A 301 4.89 34.91 -10.59
CA GLN A 301 4.03 35.61 -11.54
C GLN A 301 4.60 35.52 -12.97
N GLY A 302 5.91 35.70 -13.16
CA GLY A 302 6.55 35.55 -14.44
C GLY A 302 6.36 34.15 -15.02
N VAL A 303 6.49 33.10 -14.20
CA VAL A 303 6.23 31.73 -14.61
C VAL A 303 4.76 31.53 -14.99
N LEU A 304 3.82 32.06 -14.22
CA LEU A 304 2.38 32.02 -14.52
C LEU A 304 2.00 32.78 -15.79
N ASN A 305 2.84 33.67 -16.29
CA ASN A 305 2.66 34.35 -17.58
C ASN A 305 3.38 33.66 -18.75
N SER A 306 4.16 32.59 -18.48
CA SER A 306 4.85 31.82 -19.52
C SER A 306 3.95 30.75 -20.14
N SER A 307 4.24 30.38 -21.38
CA SER A 307 3.58 29.22 -22.03
C SER A 307 4.14 27.86 -21.58
N THR A 308 5.20 27.85 -20.77
CA THR A 308 5.83 26.63 -20.27
C THR A 308 4.85 25.87 -19.40
N ALA A 309 4.65 24.60 -19.69
CA ALA A 309 3.62 23.76 -19.08
C ALA A 309 2.21 24.39 -19.10
N GLN A 310 1.96 25.32 -20.03
CA GLN A 310 0.69 26.02 -20.23
C GLN A 310 0.24 26.85 -19.00
N ARG A 311 1.20 27.33 -18.18
CA ARG A 311 0.90 28.08 -16.94
C ARG A 311 0.10 29.36 -17.22
N ASN A 312 0.34 30.01 -18.35
CA ASN A 312 -0.33 31.26 -18.73
C ASN A 312 -1.84 31.13 -19.01
N ASN A 313 -2.40 29.93 -19.01
CA ASN A 313 -3.85 29.74 -19.12
C ASN A 313 -4.56 29.66 -17.76
N LEU A 314 -3.87 29.25 -16.69
CA LEU A 314 -4.48 28.91 -15.40
C LEU A 314 -5.36 30.04 -14.83
N TRP A 315 -4.87 31.27 -14.84
CA TRP A 315 -5.50 32.44 -14.24
C TRP A 315 -6.34 33.28 -15.20
N THR A 316 -6.48 32.89 -16.48
CA THR A 316 -7.25 33.64 -17.45
C THR A 316 -8.75 33.65 -17.10
N THR A 317 -9.42 34.75 -17.31
CA THR A 317 -10.87 34.87 -17.09
C THR A 317 -11.67 33.74 -17.77
N ASN A 318 -11.28 33.35 -18.97
CA ASN A 318 -11.93 32.24 -19.67
C ASN A 318 -11.76 30.90 -18.94
N ASN A 319 -10.59 30.66 -18.35
CA ASN A 319 -10.34 29.47 -17.57
C ASN A 319 -11.08 29.49 -16.24
N LEU A 320 -11.09 30.62 -15.54
CA LEU A 320 -11.83 30.77 -14.28
C LEU A 320 -13.32 30.45 -14.47
N ILE A 321 -13.95 30.98 -15.53
CA ILE A 321 -15.35 30.66 -15.89
C ILE A 321 -15.50 29.17 -16.24
N ALA A 322 -14.53 28.60 -16.95
CA ALA A 322 -14.58 27.18 -17.36
C ALA A 322 -14.42 26.23 -16.18
N THR A 323 -13.73 26.63 -15.12
CA THR A 323 -13.49 25.85 -13.91
C THR A 323 -14.44 26.22 -12.77
N GLY A 324 -15.27 27.28 -12.97
CA GLY A 324 -16.20 27.80 -11.96
C GLY A 324 -15.50 28.44 -10.76
N THR A 325 -14.35 29.10 -11.00
CA THR A 325 -13.55 29.78 -9.97
C THR A 325 -13.45 31.27 -10.20
N ASP A 326 -14.34 31.80 -11.03
CA ASP A 326 -14.45 33.22 -11.35
C ASP A 326 -15.07 34.06 -10.22
N ASP A 327 -15.69 33.41 -9.25
CA ASP A 327 -16.13 33.99 -7.97
C ASP A 327 -15.76 33.08 -6.79
N ASP A 328 -16.03 33.54 -5.56
CA ASP A 328 -15.72 32.82 -4.32
C ASP A 328 -16.90 31.99 -3.81
N MET A 329 -17.96 31.80 -4.59
CA MET A 329 -19.14 31.09 -4.12
C MET A 329 -18.91 29.57 -4.19
N GLU A 330 -19.06 28.93 -3.05
CA GLU A 330 -19.11 27.47 -3.03
C GLU A 330 -20.36 26.95 -3.75
N THR A 331 -20.16 26.07 -4.72
CA THR A 331 -21.26 25.44 -5.43
C THR A 331 -21.74 24.22 -4.67
N VAL A 332 -23.05 24.13 -4.42
CA VAL A 332 -23.66 22.90 -3.86
C VAL A 332 -23.87 21.91 -4.97
N CYS A 333 -23.19 20.80 -4.92
CA CYS A 333 -23.30 19.70 -5.88
C CYS A 333 -24.18 18.56 -5.37
N ALA A 334 -24.63 17.69 -6.28
CA ALA A 334 -25.20 16.40 -5.91
C ALA A 334 -24.11 15.54 -5.24
N PRO A 335 -24.45 14.77 -4.20
CA PRO A 335 -23.49 13.87 -3.58
C PRO A 335 -23.09 12.74 -4.55
N VAL A 336 -21.88 12.24 -4.39
CA VAL A 336 -21.39 11.03 -5.05
C VAL A 336 -21.39 9.91 -4.01
N ALA A 337 -22.20 8.88 -4.25
CA ALA A 337 -22.34 7.75 -3.34
C ALA A 337 -21.04 6.94 -3.26
N ASP A 338 -20.54 6.74 -2.08
CA ASP A 338 -19.50 5.76 -1.79
C ASP A 338 -19.68 5.20 -0.37
N PHE A 339 -19.23 3.95 -0.18
CA PHE A 339 -19.30 3.29 1.11
C PHE A 339 -18.23 2.21 1.26
N TYR A 340 -17.91 1.89 2.50
CA TYR A 340 -17.02 0.77 2.77
C TYR A 340 -17.47 -0.02 4.00
N SER A 341 -16.89 -1.22 4.13
CA SER A 341 -16.86 -1.98 5.38
C SER A 341 -15.44 -2.52 5.58
N PRO A 342 -14.83 -2.37 6.77
CA PRO A 342 -13.54 -2.99 7.08
C PRO A 342 -13.65 -4.51 7.19
N VAL A 343 -14.87 -5.04 7.35
CA VAL A 343 -15.17 -6.47 7.47
C VAL A 343 -15.76 -6.95 6.15
N LYS A 344 -15.04 -7.81 5.42
CA LYS A 344 -15.47 -8.39 4.15
C LYS A 344 -16.08 -9.79 4.28
N MET A 345 -15.95 -10.40 5.45
CA MET A 345 -16.46 -11.75 5.72
C MET A 345 -17.02 -11.85 7.13
N ALA A 346 -18.05 -12.67 7.32
CA ALA A 346 -18.60 -13.01 8.63
C ALA A 346 -19.26 -14.40 8.62
N CYS A 347 -19.50 -15.00 9.79
CA CYS A 347 -20.36 -16.16 9.91
C CYS A 347 -21.83 -15.78 9.68
N VAL A 348 -22.66 -16.73 9.29
CA VAL A 348 -24.13 -16.58 9.28
C VAL A 348 -24.59 -16.01 10.63
N GLY A 349 -25.49 -15.02 10.60
CA GLY A 349 -25.98 -14.31 11.79
C GLY A 349 -25.00 -13.30 12.37
N GLY A 350 -23.76 -13.26 11.91
CA GLY A 350 -22.78 -12.24 12.31
C GLY A 350 -23.11 -10.88 11.70
N SER A 351 -22.90 -9.81 12.49
CA SER A 351 -23.17 -8.43 12.06
C SER A 351 -21.95 -7.81 11.37
N ILE A 352 -22.22 -7.12 10.25
CA ILE A 352 -21.25 -6.30 9.50
C ILE A 352 -21.75 -4.85 9.51
N THR A 353 -20.87 -3.91 9.86
CA THR A 353 -21.17 -2.47 9.79
C THR A 353 -20.69 -1.91 8.46
N PHE A 354 -21.56 -1.15 7.81
CA PHE A 354 -21.26 -0.40 6.60
C PHE A 354 -21.15 1.09 6.93
N TYR A 355 -20.23 1.80 6.29
CA TYR A 355 -19.95 3.20 6.53
C TYR A 355 -20.21 4.00 5.25
N ASP A 356 -21.10 5.00 5.33
CA ASP A 356 -21.30 5.98 4.28
C ASP A 356 -20.10 6.93 4.27
N VAL A 357 -19.42 7.02 3.14
CA VAL A 357 -18.31 7.94 2.87
C VAL A 357 -18.56 8.73 1.58
N SER A 358 -19.82 8.97 1.28
CA SER A 358 -20.24 9.77 0.13
C SER A 358 -19.65 11.18 0.19
N THR A 359 -19.29 11.73 -0.97
CA THR A 359 -18.50 12.96 -1.13
C THR A 359 -19.17 13.95 -2.08
N ASN A 360 -18.48 15.02 -2.46
CA ASN A 360 -18.88 16.05 -3.43
C ASN A 360 -20.07 16.94 -3.02
N GLY A 361 -20.98 16.46 -2.19
CA GLY A 361 -22.15 17.21 -1.72
C GLY A 361 -22.66 16.72 -0.38
N ILE A 362 -23.38 17.58 0.35
CA ILE A 362 -23.99 17.20 1.62
C ILE A 362 -25.13 16.21 1.33
N VAL A 363 -25.08 15.04 1.96
CA VAL A 363 -26.16 14.04 1.90
C VAL A 363 -27.30 14.46 2.81
N THR A 364 -28.49 14.70 2.25
CA THR A 364 -29.71 14.97 3.02
C THR A 364 -30.55 13.72 3.23
N ASP A 365 -30.58 12.85 2.24
CA ASP A 365 -31.32 11.59 2.28
C ASP A 365 -30.44 10.43 1.82
N ARG A 366 -30.62 9.27 2.47
CA ARG A 366 -29.93 8.05 2.10
C ARG A 366 -30.82 6.85 2.21
N THR A 367 -30.55 5.85 1.37
CA THR A 367 -31.21 4.55 1.41
C THR A 367 -30.19 3.47 1.10
N TRP A 368 -30.02 2.56 2.06
CA TRP A 368 -29.27 1.32 1.90
C TRP A 368 -30.19 0.19 1.49
N THR A 369 -29.65 -0.72 0.68
CA THR A 369 -30.28 -2.01 0.35
C THR A 369 -29.25 -3.12 0.49
N PHE A 370 -29.62 -4.18 1.24
CA PHE A 370 -28.78 -5.33 1.54
C PHE A 370 -29.43 -6.61 1.05
N GLN A 371 -28.80 -7.29 0.10
CA GLN A 371 -29.28 -8.59 -0.38
C GLN A 371 -29.25 -9.60 0.77
N ASP A 372 -30.42 -10.19 1.10
CA ASP A 372 -30.60 -11.15 2.20
C ASP A 372 -30.16 -10.63 3.58
N GLY A 373 -30.12 -9.32 3.77
CA GLY A 373 -29.73 -8.67 5.03
C GLY A 373 -30.91 -8.48 5.99
N ASP A 374 -30.61 -8.41 7.27
CA ASP A 374 -31.52 -8.03 8.34
C ASP A 374 -30.88 -6.90 9.17
N PRO A 375 -31.39 -5.65 9.02
CA PRO A 375 -32.46 -5.22 8.12
C PRO A 375 -32.06 -5.29 6.63
N SER A 376 -33.03 -5.51 5.74
CA SER A 376 -32.81 -5.53 4.27
C SER A 376 -32.65 -4.13 3.67
N THR A 377 -33.09 -3.08 4.39
CA THR A 377 -32.94 -1.66 4.04
C THR A 377 -32.66 -0.83 5.28
N SER A 378 -31.96 0.29 5.13
CA SER A 378 -31.69 1.24 6.23
C SER A 378 -31.56 2.67 5.70
N THR A 379 -31.81 3.66 6.58
CA THR A 379 -31.53 5.07 6.35
C THR A 379 -30.47 5.62 7.32
N GLU A 380 -29.89 4.76 8.16
CA GLU A 380 -28.83 5.14 9.07
C GLU A 380 -27.54 5.48 8.31
N THR A 381 -26.71 6.36 8.87
CA THR A 381 -25.41 6.69 8.26
C THR A 381 -24.48 5.47 8.22
N ASN A 382 -24.46 4.71 9.31
CA ASN A 382 -23.57 3.54 9.45
C ASN A 382 -24.36 2.32 9.96
N PRO A 383 -25.18 1.68 9.10
CA PRO A 383 -25.99 0.56 9.51
C PRO A 383 -25.17 -0.69 9.84
N ALA A 384 -25.62 -1.43 10.85
CA ALA A 384 -25.12 -2.75 11.18
C ALA A 384 -26.14 -3.80 10.72
N VAL A 385 -25.72 -4.74 9.87
CA VAL A 385 -26.60 -5.69 9.18
C VAL A 385 -26.11 -7.11 9.42
N SER A 386 -27.03 -8.01 9.77
CA SER A 386 -26.79 -9.45 9.86
C SER A 386 -27.30 -10.16 8.61
N PHE A 387 -26.65 -11.26 8.24
CA PHE A 387 -27.06 -12.05 7.07
C PHE A 387 -27.34 -13.50 7.49
N THR A 388 -28.48 -14.03 7.08
CA THR A 388 -28.96 -15.35 7.52
C THR A 388 -28.65 -16.47 6.54
N THR A 389 -28.17 -16.14 5.33
CA THR A 389 -27.83 -17.12 4.28
C THR A 389 -26.36 -17.00 3.89
N PRO A 390 -25.65 -18.14 3.68
CA PRO A 390 -24.26 -18.11 3.19
C PRO A 390 -24.13 -17.53 1.78
N GLY A 391 -22.88 -17.23 1.38
CA GLY A 391 -22.52 -16.78 0.05
C GLY A 391 -22.31 -15.27 -0.06
N TRP A 392 -21.99 -14.82 -1.27
CA TRP A 392 -21.74 -13.42 -1.59
C TRP A 392 -23.02 -12.58 -1.49
N LYS A 393 -22.87 -11.34 -1.00
CA LYS A 393 -23.97 -10.39 -0.86
C LYS A 393 -23.67 -9.10 -1.62
N THR A 394 -24.72 -8.56 -2.22
CA THR A 394 -24.70 -7.25 -2.88
C THR A 394 -25.19 -6.20 -1.90
N VAL A 395 -24.52 -5.06 -1.90
CA VAL A 395 -24.90 -3.88 -1.10
C VAL A 395 -25.03 -2.68 -2.03
N THR A 396 -26.10 -1.91 -1.82
CA THR A 396 -26.37 -0.69 -2.57
C THR A 396 -26.61 0.47 -1.60
N LEU A 397 -26.02 1.61 -1.90
CA LEU A 397 -26.27 2.89 -1.23
C LEU A 397 -26.74 3.90 -2.28
N SER A 398 -27.92 4.49 -2.06
CA SER A 398 -28.40 5.68 -2.76
C SER A 398 -28.35 6.88 -1.81
N VAL A 399 -27.79 7.99 -2.27
CA VAL A 399 -27.71 9.25 -1.54
C VAL A 399 -28.24 10.40 -2.38
N SER A 400 -28.88 11.38 -1.75
CA SER A 400 -29.41 12.53 -2.48
C SER A 400 -29.36 13.83 -1.66
N ASN A 401 -29.49 14.92 -2.38
CA ASN A 401 -29.79 16.27 -1.86
C ASN A 401 -30.66 17.03 -2.87
N SER A 402 -30.88 18.33 -2.65
CA SER A 402 -31.70 19.17 -3.56
C SER A 402 -31.12 19.29 -4.98
N GLN A 403 -29.86 18.93 -5.23
CA GLN A 403 -29.19 19.02 -6.54
C GLN A 403 -29.26 17.72 -7.33
N GLY A 404 -29.51 16.59 -6.67
CA GLY A 404 -29.62 15.29 -7.36
C GLY A 404 -29.41 14.10 -6.46
N GLU A 405 -29.44 12.94 -7.10
CA GLU A 405 -29.27 11.62 -6.49
C GLU A 405 -28.12 10.87 -7.17
N ASN A 406 -27.39 10.06 -6.39
CA ASN A 406 -26.39 9.15 -6.91
C ASN A 406 -26.47 7.81 -6.16
N THR A 407 -26.16 6.72 -6.87
CA THR A 407 -26.27 5.35 -6.33
C THR A 407 -25.00 4.56 -6.62
N MET A 408 -24.43 3.96 -5.58
CA MET A 408 -23.34 3.00 -5.64
C MET A 408 -23.84 1.59 -5.33
N THR A 409 -23.55 0.65 -6.22
CA THR A 409 -23.84 -0.79 -6.00
C THR A 409 -22.55 -1.57 -6.05
N ARG A 410 -22.26 -2.33 -5.00
CA ARG A 410 -21.13 -3.27 -4.93
C ARG A 410 -21.65 -4.69 -4.91
N GLY A 411 -21.57 -5.38 -6.05
CA GLY A 411 -21.86 -6.81 -6.17
C GLY A 411 -20.71 -7.65 -5.58
N TYR A 412 -21.04 -8.83 -5.02
CA TYR A 412 -20.04 -9.73 -4.42
C TYR A 412 -19.15 -9.00 -3.39
N TYR A 413 -19.79 -8.15 -2.56
CA TYR A 413 -19.05 -7.20 -1.73
C TYR A 413 -18.62 -7.76 -0.38
N VAL A 414 -19.51 -8.53 0.26
CA VAL A 414 -19.19 -9.25 1.50
C VAL A 414 -19.59 -10.72 1.35
N TYR A 415 -18.80 -11.61 1.93
CA TYR A 415 -19.03 -13.04 1.89
C TYR A 415 -19.48 -13.56 3.27
N ILE A 416 -20.62 -14.26 3.30
CA ILE A 416 -21.14 -14.88 4.51
C ILE A 416 -20.79 -16.36 4.48
N SER A 417 -20.00 -16.78 5.47
CA SER A 417 -19.52 -18.15 5.61
C SER A 417 -20.56 -18.98 6.36
N SER A 418 -20.69 -20.26 5.97
CA SER A 418 -21.42 -21.24 6.77
C SER A 418 -20.81 -21.38 8.17
N GLU A 419 -21.62 -21.75 9.17
CA GLU A 419 -21.15 -22.10 10.51
C GLU A 419 -20.43 -23.45 10.53
N THR A 420 -20.79 -24.37 9.61
CA THR A 420 -20.11 -25.65 9.43
C THR A 420 -18.93 -25.50 8.47
N ALA A 421 -17.83 -26.16 8.77
CA ALA A 421 -16.68 -26.18 7.86
C ALA A 421 -17.06 -26.85 6.52
N ASP A 422 -16.42 -26.36 5.46
CA ASP A 422 -16.58 -26.92 4.12
C ASP A 422 -15.88 -28.29 4.02
N HIS A 423 -14.74 -28.44 4.73
CA HIS A 423 -13.93 -29.67 4.73
C HIS A 423 -13.46 -30.07 6.12
N LEU A 424 -13.23 -31.37 6.31
CA LEU A 424 -12.53 -31.89 7.49
C LEU A 424 -11.03 -31.65 7.37
N ALA A 425 -10.29 -31.85 8.48
CA ALA A 425 -8.82 -31.89 8.47
C ALA A 425 -8.30 -32.93 7.45
N ASP A 426 -7.04 -32.72 7.02
CA ASP A 426 -6.35 -33.56 6.03
C ASP A 426 -6.92 -33.44 4.58
N PHE A 427 -7.53 -32.29 4.27
CA PHE A 427 -7.93 -31.93 2.91
C PHE A 427 -6.69 -31.56 2.07
N HIS A 428 -6.69 -31.98 0.81
CA HIS A 428 -5.64 -31.69 -0.17
C HIS A 428 -6.25 -31.11 -1.45
N GLU A 429 -5.75 -29.95 -1.87
CA GLU A 429 -6.15 -29.30 -3.12
C GLU A 429 -4.97 -29.27 -4.08
N ASN A 430 -5.11 -29.91 -5.23
CA ASN A 430 -4.13 -29.94 -6.31
C ASN A 430 -4.63 -29.23 -7.59
N PHE A 431 -5.81 -28.62 -7.53
CA PHE A 431 -6.43 -27.86 -8.60
C PHE A 431 -6.66 -28.63 -9.91
N GLU A 432 -6.60 -29.98 -9.90
CA GLU A 432 -6.89 -30.78 -11.08
C GLU A 432 -8.39 -30.80 -11.40
N ASP A 433 -9.26 -30.77 -10.39
CA ASP A 433 -10.69 -30.54 -10.60
C ASP A 433 -11.00 -29.04 -10.79
N PRO A 434 -11.46 -28.62 -11.98
CA PRO A 434 -11.81 -27.22 -12.21
C PRO A 434 -12.98 -26.73 -11.34
N ASN A 435 -13.83 -27.65 -10.83
CA ASN A 435 -14.98 -27.25 -10.02
C ASN A 435 -14.58 -26.93 -8.58
N SER A 436 -13.53 -27.56 -8.04
CA SER A 436 -13.06 -27.28 -6.66
C SER A 436 -12.64 -25.81 -6.52
N PHE A 437 -11.88 -25.29 -7.48
CA PHE A 437 -11.49 -23.88 -7.44
C PHE A 437 -12.68 -22.92 -7.48
N VAL A 438 -13.66 -23.18 -8.36
CA VAL A 438 -14.80 -22.27 -8.55
C VAL A 438 -15.77 -22.33 -7.36
N ASN A 439 -15.94 -23.49 -6.73
CA ASN A 439 -16.93 -23.70 -5.69
C ASN A 439 -16.40 -23.37 -4.28
N ASP A 440 -15.13 -23.66 -4.03
CA ASP A 440 -14.58 -23.69 -2.67
C ASP A 440 -13.66 -22.49 -2.38
N TRP A 441 -12.94 -21.99 -3.39
CA TRP A 441 -11.97 -20.92 -3.21
C TRP A 441 -12.59 -19.56 -3.52
N LEU A 442 -12.27 -18.57 -2.66
CA LEU A 442 -12.70 -17.20 -2.87
C LEU A 442 -11.51 -16.37 -3.39
N VAL A 443 -11.76 -15.66 -4.48
CA VAL A 443 -10.79 -14.72 -5.05
C VAL A 443 -11.28 -13.31 -4.75
N TYR A 444 -10.43 -12.52 -4.12
CA TYR A 444 -10.71 -11.12 -3.85
C TYR A 444 -9.57 -10.26 -4.40
N ASN A 445 -9.92 -9.34 -5.29
CA ASN A 445 -8.99 -8.39 -5.93
C ASN A 445 -9.32 -6.98 -5.43
N PRO A 446 -8.72 -6.54 -4.32
CA PRO A 446 -8.98 -5.21 -3.76
C PRO A 446 -8.53 -4.08 -4.69
N SER A 447 -7.47 -4.31 -5.49
CA SER A 447 -6.96 -3.31 -6.45
C SER A 447 -7.88 -3.11 -7.66
N ALA A 448 -8.91 -3.95 -7.81
CA ALA A 448 -9.92 -3.89 -8.88
C ALA A 448 -9.33 -3.80 -10.31
N ASN A 449 -8.10 -4.28 -10.49
CA ASN A 449 -7.42 -4.36 -11.79
C ASN A 449 -7.74 -5.66 -12.52
N ASN A 450 -7.13 -5.88 -13.70
CA ASN A 450 -7.32 -7.11 -14.49
C ASN A 450 -6.43 -8.28 -14.02
N SER A 451 -5.59 -8.09 -13.02
CA SER A 451 -4.73 -9.10 -12.43
C SER A 451 -5.46 -9.75 -11.25
N THR A 452 -5.56 -11.09 -11.25
CA THR A 452 -6.17 -11.80 -10.13
C THR A 452 -5.79 -13.28 -10.15
N PHE A 453 -6.09 -14.00 -9.07
CA PHE A 453 -5.90 -15.45 -8.99
C PHE A 453 -6.89 -16.19 -9.88
N LEU A 454 -6.39 -17.06 -10.74
CA LEU A 454 -7.18 -17.91 -11.63
C LEU A 454 -6.59 -19.32 -11.66
N ARG A 455 -7.43 -20.35 -11.78
CA ARG A 455 -6.96 -21.70 -12.09
C ARG A 455 -6.33 -21.73 -13.49
N THR A 456 -5.18 -22.39 -13.61
CA THR A 456 -4.53 -22.65 -14.89
C THR A 456 -4.33 -24.15 -15.09
N SER A 457 -4.35 -24.61 -16.35
CA SER A 457 -4.00 -25.97 -16.75
C SER A 457 -2.71 -26.02 -17.58
N THR A 458 -1.90 -24.97 -17.49
CA THR A 458 -0.64 -24.87 -18.26
C THR A 458 0.61 -25.16 -17.43
N ALA A 459 0.48 -25.22 -16.10
CA ALA A 459 1.56 -25.53 -15.17
C ALA A 459 0.98 -26.02 -13.84
N GLY A 460 1.57 -27.09 -13.29
CA GLY A 460 1.30 -27.64 -11.97
C GLY A 460 2.57 -28.30 -11.42
N TYR A 461 2.63 -28.48 -10.11
CA TYR A 461 3.72 -29.22 -9.47
C TYR A 461 3.45 -30.72 -9.54
N GLN A 462 4.23 -31.46 -10.34
CA GLN A 462 4.01 -32.89 -10.64
C GLN A 462 2.58 -33.21 -11.16
N SER A 463 1.92 -32.22 -11.72
CA SER A 463 0.52 -32.24 -12.15
C SER A 463 0.36 -31.33 -13.39
N THR A 464 -0.88 -31.13 -13.87
CA THR A 464 -1.14 -30.28 -15.04
C THR A 464 -1.68 -28.91 -14.67
N SER A 465 -2.23 -28.77 -13.47
CA SER A 465 -2.99 -27.58 -13.05
C SER A 465 -2.45 -26.97 -11.77
N SER A 466 -2.70 -25.71 -11.59
CA SER A 466 -2.41 -24.93 -10.36
C SER A 466 -3.26 -23.68 -10.31
N VAL A 467 -3.12 -22.89 -9.26
CA VAL A 467 -3.64 -21.50 -9.24
C VAL A 467 -2.52 -20.55 -9.62
N LYS A 468 -2.82 -19.67 -10.56
CA LYS A 468 -1.92 -18.64 -11.08
C LYS A 468 -2.43 -17.25 -10.71
N LEU A 469 -1.57 -16.38 -10.18
CA LEU A 469 -1.75 -14.93 -10.19
C LEU A 469 -1.01 -14.37 -11.42
N THR A 470 -1.73 -13.67 -12.30
CA THR A 470 -1.13 -12.98 -13.42
C THR A 470 -0.61 -11.63 -12.94
N ASN A 471 0.64 -11.60 -12.49
CA ASN A 471 1.28 -10.41 -11.93
C ASN A 471 2.32 -9.76 -12.85
N TYR A 472 2.55 -10.32 -14.04
CA TYR A 472 3.44 -9.73 -15.05
C TYR A 472 2.88 -8.39 -15.54
N HIS A 473 3.60 -7.30 -15.32
CA HIS A 473 3.20 -5.90 -15.54
C HIS A 473 2.16 -5.35 -14.56
N SER A 474 1.95 -5.96 -13.41
CA SER A 474 1.16 -5.32 -12.35
C SER A 474 1.88 -4.09 -11.77
N GLN A 475 1.10 -3.15 -11.29
CA GLN A 475 1.63 -1.90 -10.74
C GLN A 475 2.11 -2.11 -9.29
N ASP A 476 3.09 -1.32 -8.87
CA ASP A 476 3.56 -1.33 -7.50
C ASP A 476 2.40 -1.05 -6.51
N GLY A 477 2.34 -1.83 -5.44
CA GLY A 477 1.30 -1.73 -4.42
C GLY A 477 0.06 -2.57 -4.69
N ASP A 478 -0.14 -3.14 -5.88
CA ASP A 478 -1.28 -4.01 -6.18
C ASP A 478 -1.37 -5.20 -5.20
N VAL A 479 -2.58 -5.52 -4.79
CA VAL A 479 -2.89 -6.58 -3.82
C VAL A 479 -3.93 -7.53 -4.39
N ASP A 480 -3.63 -8.83 -4.29
CA ASP A 480 -4.54 -9.91 -4.65
C ASP A 480 -4.65 -10.93 -3.53
N GLN A 481 -5.83 -11.48 -3.31
CA GLN A 481 -6.10 -12.42 -2.23
C GLN A 481 -6.79 -13.68 -2.76
N LEU A 482 -6.23 -14.83 -2.34
CA LEU A 482 -6.84 -16.15 -2.51
C LEU A 482 -7.21 -16.68 -1.12
N ILE A 483 -8.49 -16.96 -0.89
CA ILE A 483 -9.01 -17.40 0.40
C ILE A 483 -9.52 -18.83 0.27
N SER A 484 -9.05 -19.70 1.15
CA SER A 484 -9.41 -21.12 1.15
C SER A 484 -10.85 -21.38 1.60
N PRO A 485 -11.41 -22.55 1.30
CA PRO A 485 -12.54 -23.09 2.04
C PRO A 485 -12.22 -23.17 3.54
N SER A 486 -13.21 -23.43 4.37
CA SER A 486 -13.02 -23.62 5.81
C SER A 486 -12.76 -25.08 6.17
N TYR A 487 -11.89 -25.27 7.17
CA TYR A 487 -11.47 -26.59 7.65
C TYR A 487 -11.86 -26.80 9.11
N ASP A 488 -12.39 -27.98 9.44
CA ASP A 488 -12.55 -28.41 10.82
C ASP A 488 -11.27 -29.07 11.31
N LEU A 489 -10.52 -28.34 12.15
CA LEU A 489 -9.31 -28.84 12.80
C LEU A 489 -9.53 -29.21 14.28
N SER A 490 -10.75 -29.29 14.77
CA SER A 490 -11.08 -29.55 16.17
C SER A 490 -10.67 -30.95 16.65
N SER A 491 -10.39 -31.88 15.74
CA SER A 491 -9.92 -33.23 16.08
C SER A 491 -8.54 -33.27 16.77
N GLY A 492 -7.83 -32.15 16.83
CA GLY A 492 -6.54 -32.03 17.50
C GLY A 492 -5.36 -32.65 16.76
N GLY A 493 -4.18 -32.63 17.39
CA GLY A 493 -2.93 -33.12 16.81
C GLY A 493 -2.12 -32.01 16.13
N THR A 494 -0.80 -32.23 15.97
CA THR A 494 0.05 -31.27 15.26
C THR A 494 -0.44 -31.11 13.82
N ARG A 495 -0.56 -29.88 13.35
CA ARG A 495 -1.02 -29.56 12.00
C ARG A 495 -0.11 -28.56 11.32
N TYR A 496 0.06 -28.73 10.03
CA TYR A 496 0.81 -27.84 9.14
C TYR A 496 -0.07 -27.48 7.95
N LEU A 497 -0.07 -26.19 7.59
CA LEU A 497 -0.46 -25.80 6.24
C LEU A 497 0.74 -25.97 5.34
N ASN A 498 0.60 -26.79 4.31
CA ASN A 498 1.64 -27.05 3.31
C ASN A 498 1.16 -26.57 1.94
N PHE A 499 2.10 -26.08 1.14
CA PHE A 499 1.83 -25.74 -0.26
C PHE A 499 3.13 -25.67 -1.07
N MET A 500 2.98 -25.81 -2.38
CA MET A 500 4.03 -25.55 -3.35
C MET A 500 3.83 -24.16 -3.94
N TYR A 501 4.90 -23.40 -4.14
CA TYR A 501 4.84 -22.14 -4.87
C TYR A 501 5.97 -22.01 -5.89
N SER A 502 5.70 -21.26 -6.95
CA SER A 502 6.66 -20.89 -7.97
C SER A 502 6.42 -19.44 -8.38
N CYS A 503 7.45 -18.61 -8.32
CA CYS A 503 7.37 -17.20 -8.67
C CYS A 503 8.70 -16.78 -9.29
N ALA A 504 8.63 -15.81 -10.21
CA ALA A 504 9.81 -15.21 -10.84
C ALA A 504 9.82 -13.69 -10.66
N SER A 505 10.90 -13.03 -11.05
CA SER A 505 11.02 -11.58 -11.09
C SER A 505 11.30 -11.09 -12.51
N THR A 506 10.80 -9.90 -12.84
CA THR A 506 11.10 -9.19 -14.11
C THR A 506 12.41 -8.42 -14.07
N THR A 507 13.04 -8.30 -12.89
CA THR A 507 14.35 -7.66 -12.70
C THR A 507 15.41 -8.65 -12.22
N ALA A 508 16.65 -8.44 -12.66
CA ALA A 508 17.82 -9.14 -12.13
C ALA A 508 18.43 -8.42 -10.91
N SER A 509 17.98 -7.22 -10.59
CA SER A 509 18.45 -6.44 -9.45
C SER A 509 17.82 -6.95 -8.16
N THR A 510 18.61 -7.58 -7.31
CA THR A 510 18.15 -8.21 -6.07
C THR A 510 17.61 -7.21 -5.04
N SER A 511 18.07 -5.96 -5.08
CA SER A 511 17.59 -4.87 -4.23
C SER A 511 16.17 -4.40 -4.58
N ASN A 512 15.72 -4.66 -5.81
CA ASN A 512 14.43 -4.21 -6.31
C ASN A 512 13.34 -5.30 -6.16
N ILE A 513 13.71 -6.51 -5.73
CA ILE A 513 12.75 -7.62 -5.56
C ILE A 513 12.20 -7.55 -4.14
N ASN A 514 11.05 -6.89 -3.95
CA ASN A 514 10.40 -6.72 -2.66
C ASN A 514 8.95 -7.22 -2.64
N ASP A 515 8.52 -7.93 -3.68
CA ASP A 515 7.21 -8.59 -3.72
C ASP A 515 7.03 -9.51 -2.52
N ARG A 516 5.80 -9.64 -2.05
CA ARG A 516 5.51 -10.37 -0.83
C ARG A 516 4.28 -11.24 -0.96
N LEU A 517 4.41 -12.52 -0.62
CA LEU A 517 3.31 -13.44 -0.37
C LEU A 517 3.16 -13.63 1.15
N SER A 518 2.05 -13.20 1.70
CA SER A 518 1.72 -13.32 3.13
C SER A 518 0.61 -14.35 3.34
N ILE A 519 0.77 -15.21 4.33
CA ILE A 519 -0.19 -16.23 4.70
C ILE A 519 -0.84 -15.85 6.03
N TYR A 520 -2.17 -15.81 6.02
CA TYR A 520 -2.99 -15.48 7.20
C TYR A 520 -3.92 -16.63 7.57
N THR A 521 -4.39 -16.62 8.80
CA THR A 521 -5.46 -17.50 9.27
C THR A 521 -6.60 -16.68 9.89
N SER A 522 -7.82 -17.22 9.77
CA SER A 522 -9.01 -16.71 10.44
C SER A 522 -9.75 -17.87 11.11
N SER A 523 -10.17 -17.68 12.35
CA SER A 523 -11.01 -18.59 13.13
C SER A 523 -12.42 -18.04 13.40
N ASP A 524 -12.79 -16.95 12.74
CA ASP A 524 -14.03 -16.21 12.91
C ASP A 524 -14.70 -15.91 11.54
N CYS A 525 -14.68 -16.90 10.65
CA CYS A 525 -15.27 -16.86 9.31
C CYS A 525 -14.67 -15.78 8.39
N GLY A 526 -13.43 -15.38 8.59
CA GLY A 526 -12.79 -14.34 7.79
C GLY A 526 -13.02 -12.91 8.27
N LYS A 527 -13.66 -12.73 9.46
CA LYS A 527 -13.87 -11.40 10.05
C LYS A 527 -12.57 -10.74 10.46
N THR A 528 -11.67 -11.52 11.06
CA THR A 528 -10.31 -11.07 11.41
C THR A 528 -9.26 -12.02 10.83
N TRP A 529 -8.11 -11.48 10.45
CA TRP A 529 -7.01 -12.22 9.85
C TRP A 529 -5.72 -11.99 10.61
N LEU A 530 -5.07 -13.07 11.04
CA LEU A 530 -3.79 -13.03 11.74
C LEU A 530 -2.70 -13.60 10.83
N ILE A 531 -1.66 -12.80 10.60
CA ILE A 531 -0.51 -13.22 9.79
C ILE A 531 0.24 -14.37 10.46
N ARG A 532 0.64 -15.37 9.67
CA ARG A 532 1.43 -16.53 10.13
C ARG A 532 2.85 -16.49 9.62
N THR A 533 3.02 -16.11 8.37
CA THR A 533 4.35 -16.00 7.74
C THR A 533 4.26 -15.11 6.51
N SER A 534 5.41 -14.63 6.05
CA SER A 534 5.56 -13.99 4.75
C SER A 534 6.78 -14.54 4.04
N ILE A 535 6.69 -14.64 2.72
CA ILE A 535 7.78 -14.96 1.81
C ILE A 535 8.03 -13.69 1.00
N ILE A 536 9.26 -13.15 1.03
CA ILE A 536 9.56 -11.81 0.53
C ILE A 536 10.77 -11.85 -0.38
N GLY A 537 10.76 -11.02 -1.41
CA GLY A 537 11.91 -10.70 -2.24
C GLY A 537 12.45 -11.92 -2.97
N GLN A 538 13.75 -12.15 -2.90
CA GLN A 538 14.43 -13.27 -3.57
C GLN A 538 13.92 -14.66 -3.14
N ASN A 539 13.50 -14.80 -1.89
CA ASN A 539 12.93 -16.07 -1.41
C ASN A 539 11.57 -16.35 -2.06
N LEU A 540 10.83 -15.30 -2.46
CA LEU A 540 9.59 -15.47 -3.19
C LEU A 540 9.87 -15.70 -4.68
N ALA A 541 10.78 -14.94 -5.29
CA ALA A 541 11.19 -15.07 -6.69
C ALA A 541 12.13 -16.27 -6.89
N ASN A 542 11.71 -17.45 -6.39
CA ASN A 542 12.51 -18.68 -6.33
C ASN A 542 12.92 -19.21 -7.71
N ALA A 543 12.15 -18.93 -8.77
CA ALA A 543 12.48 -19.31 -10.14
C ALA A 543 13.50 -18.35 -10.81
N GLY A 544 13.84 -17.21 -10.16
CA GLY A 544 14.84 -16.25 -10.62
C GLY A 544 14.31 -15.20 -11.61
N TYR A 545 15.21 -14.67 -12.43
CA TYR A 545 14.93 -13.60 -13.38
C TYR A 545 14.31 -14.12 -14.68
N PHE A 546 13.14 -13.59 -15.04
CA PHE A 546 12.44 -13.83 -16.31
C PHE A 546 11.92 -12.49 -16.86
N PRO A 547 12.48 -11.98 -17.97
CA PRO A 547 12.07 -10.68 -18.51
C PRO A 547 10.70 -10.71 -19.20
N ASN A 548 10.19 -11.89 -19.52
CA ASN A 548 8.87 -12.10 -20.11
C ASN A 548 7.94 -12.82 -19.12
N SER A 549 6.65 -12.91 -19.46
CA SER A 549 5.66 -13.62 -18.65
C SER A 549 6.14 -15.03 -18.29
N PHE A 550 6.31 -15.30 -17.00
CA PHE A 550 6.82 -16.55 -16.46
C PHE A 550 5.74 -17.63 -16.42
N THR A 551 6.14 -18.86 -16.77
CA THR A 551 5.40 -20.10 -16.55
C THR A 551 6.39 -21.17 -16.11
N PRO A 552 6.20 -21.87 -14.98
CA PRO A 552 7.10 -22.95 -14.55
C PRO A 552 7.13 -24.09 -15.57
N GLY A 553 8.35 -24.51 -15.98
CA GLY A 553 8.56 -25.54 -16.98
C GLY A 553 9.00 -26.89 -16.39
N ASN A 554 9.37 -26.95 -15.10
CA ASN A 554 9.82 -28.17 -14.43
C ASN A 554 9.69 -28.05 -12.90
N SER A 555 9.80 -29.18 -12.19
CA SER A 555 9.64 -29.28 -10.73
C SER A 555 10.66 -28.45 -9.94
N ASN A 556 11.88 -28.25 -10.47
CA ASN A 556 12.94 -27.51 -9.77
C ASN A 556 12.65 -25.99 -9.64
N GLN A 557 11.64 -25.49 -10.34
CA GLN A 557 11.17 -24.11 -10.23
C GLN A 557 10.11 -23.93 -9.14
N TRP A 558 9.73 -25.00 -8.45
CA TRP A 558 8.78 -24.98 -7.34
C TRP A 558 9.49 -25.17 -6.00
N VAL A 559 8.98 -24.55 -4.96
CA VAL A 559 9.49 -24.64 -3.60
C VAL A 559 8.34 -25.00 -2.65
N ALA A 560 8.61 -25.96 -1.78
CA ALA A 560 7.68 -26.35 -0.72
C ALA A 560 7.72 -25.37 0.44
N LYS A 561 6.56 -25.04 0.99
CA LYS A 561 6.43 -24.28 2.21
C LYS A 561 5.52 -25.00 3.19
N SER A 562 5.99 -25.15 4.44
CA SER A 562 5.20 -25.65 5.56
C SER A 562 5.09 -24.58 6.64
N VAL A 563 3.87 -24.37 7.15
CA VAL A 563 3.56 -23.41 8.20
C VAL A 563 2.94 -24.16 9.37
N LEU A 564 3.61 -24.23 10.52
CA LEU A 564 3.08 -24.85 11.73
C LEU A 564 1.85 -24.07 12.21
N LEU A 565 0.76 -24.80 12.44
CA LEU A 565 -0.47 -24.24 13.02
C LEU A 565 -0.44 -24.44 14.54
N PRO A 566 -0.44 -23.38 15.35
CA PRO A 566 -0.50 -23.52 16.82
C PRO A 566 -1.84 -24.11 17.26
N SER A 567 -1.86 -24.79 18.39
CA SER A 567 -3.06 -25.45 18.92
C SER A 567 -4.26 -24.53 19.15
N THR A 568 -4.04 -23.23 19.27
CA THR A 568 -5.09 -22.21 19.35
C THR A 568 -5.91 -22.08 18.04
N LEU A 569 -5.45 -22.69 16.96
CA LEU A 569 -6.12 -22.75 15.66
C LEU A 569 -6.85 -24.08 15.41
N TYR A 570 -6.88 -25.00 16.39
CA TYR A 570 -7.61 -26.25 16.26
C TYR A 570 -9.10 -26.00 16.56
N VAL A 571 -9.73 -25.32 15.63
CA VAL A 571 -11.13 -24.87 15.69
C VAL A 571 -11.95 -25.49 14.56
N PRO A 572 -13.30 -25.53 14.70
CA PRO A 572 -14.15 -26.18 13.71
C PRO A 572 -14.33 -25.38 12.40
N ASN A 573 -13.79 -24.18 12.28
CA ASN A 573 -13.94 -23.34 11.08
C ASN A 573 -12.73 -22.47 10.84
N LEU A 574 -11.59 -23.08 10.47
CA LEU A 574 -10.36 -22.36 10.16
C LEU A 574 -10.30 -22.07 8.65
N ARG A 575 -9.91 -20.84 8.27
CA ARG A 575 -9.61 -20.45 6.89
C ARG A 575 -8.19 -19.94 6.77
N PHE A 576 -7.65 -20.07 5.57
CA PHE A 576 -6.37 -19.50 5.16
C PHE A 576 -6.59 -18.42 4.11
N LYS A 577 -5.74 -17.39 4.13
CA LYS A 577 -5.69 -16.38 3.08
C LYS A 577 -4.23 -16.26 2.61
N PHE A 578 -4.04 -16.37 1.31
CA PHE A 578 -2.81 -16.05 0.59
C PHE A 578 -2.97 -14.67 0.00
N GLU A 579 -2.20 -13.71 0.48
CA GLU A 579 -2.21 -12.34 0.01
C GLU A 579 -0.90 -12.02 -0.66
N TYR A 580 -0.95 -11.69 -1.93
CA TYR A 580 0.19 -11.21 -2.68
C TYR A 580 0.14 -9.70 -2.80
N ARG A 581 1.29 -9.07 -2.55
CA ARG A 581 1.49 -7.64 -2.80
C ARG A 581 2.70 -7.50 -3.70
N THR A 582 2.50 -6.91 -4.87
CA THR A 582 3.58 -6.60 -5.81
C THR A 582 4.30 -5.31 -5.44
N ASN A 583 5.57 -5.22 -5.81
CA ASN A 583 6.29 -3.95 -5.83
C ASN A 583 6.72 -3.56 -7.27
N GLY A 584 5.98 -4.01 -8.27
CA GLY A 584 6.14 -3.65 -9.67
C GLY A 584 7.20 -4.46 -10.44
N TYR A 585 8.04 -5.26 -9.75
CA TYR A 585 9.06 -6.11 -10.38
C TYR A 585 8.74 -7.61 -10.31
N GLY A 586 7.59 -7.95 -9.76
CA GLY A 586 7.10 -9.33 -9.73
C GLY A 586 6.72 -9.85 -11.11
N ASN A 587 6.79 -11.17 -11.25
CA ASN A 587 6.24 -11.91 -12.37
C ASN A 587 5.11 -12.81 -11.84
N ASN A 588 4.55 -13.67 -12.66
CA ASN A 588 3.45 -14.54 -12.27
C ASN A 588 3.83 -15.42 -11.07
N LEU A 589 2.89 -15.53 -10.13
CA LEU A 589 2.94 -16.47 -9.00
C LEU A 589 2.06 -17.68 -9.32
N TYR A 590 2.54 -18.86 -8.93
CA TYR A 590 1.77 -20.10 -8.98
C TYR A 590 1.73 -20.74 -7.59
N LEU A 591 0.57 -21.26 -7.20
CA LEU A 591 0.35 -22.03 -5.96
C LEU A 591 -0.26 -23.37 -6.31
N ASP A 592 0.22 -24.44 -5.66
CA ASP A 592 -0.26 -25.80 -5.90
C ASP A 592 -0.11 -26.66 -4.65
N ASN A 593 -0.75 -27.82 -4.66
CA ASN A 593 -0.69 -28.82 -3.59
C ASN A 593 -0.92 -28.21 -2.19
N ILE A 594 -1.97 -27.36 -2.09
CA ILE A 594 -2.35 -26.75 -0.81
C ILE A 594 -3.04 -27.81 0.05
N ASN A 595 -2.46 -28.12 1.21
CA ASN A 595 -3.02 -29.12 2.11
C ASN A 595 -2.82 -28.77 3.58
N VAL A 596 -3.66 -29.35 4.44
CA VAL A 596 -3.51 -29.32 5.89
C VAL A 596 -3.25 -30.73 6.36
N SER A 597 -2.07 -30.99 6.91
CA SER A 597 -1.67 -32.34 7.32
C SER A 597 -0.94 -32.35 8.66
N SER A 598 -0.78 -33.52 9.25
CA SER A 598 0.03 -33.71 10.47
C SER A 598 1.55 -33.71 10.21
N PHE A 599 1.96 -33.57 8.96
CA PHE A 599 3.36 -33.68 8.54
C PHE A 599 3.82 -32.39 7.86
N MET A 600 5.11 -32.09 7.98
CA MET A 600 5.77 -31.06 7.17
C MET A 600 6.12 -31.67 5.80
N VAL A 601 5.87 -30.94 4.72
CA VAL A 601 6.48 -31.23 3.43
C VAL A 601 7.94 -30.75 3.50
N GLY A 602 8.90 -31.63 3.19
CA GLY A 602 10.32 -31.43 3.43
C GLY A 602 10.89 -30.20 2.73
N ILE A 603 11.76 -29.49 3.44
CA ILE A 603 12.46 -28.29 2.96
C ILE A 603 13.62 -28.66 2.00
N ASP A 604 14.03 -29.95 1.97
CA ASP A 604 15.24 -30.41 1.27
C ASP A 604 15.02 -31.63 0.35
N ASP A 605 13.80 -31.85 -0.16
CA ASP A 605 13.60 -32.90 -1.16
C ASP A 605 13.22 -32.33 -2.51
N PRO A 606 14.14 -32.21 -3.48
CA PRO A 606 13.83 -31.81 -4.85
C PRO A 606 12.88 -32.76 -5.57
N ASP A 607 12.67 -33.95 -4.99
CA ASP A 607 11.71 -34.96 -5.44
C ASP A 607 10.64 -35.11 -4.36
N ALA A 608 9.54 -34.32 -4.40
CA ALA A 608 8.42 -34.50 -3.48
C ALA A 608 7.97 -35.96 -3.53
N SER A 609 8.20 -36.65 -2.43
CA SER A 609 7.82 -38.05 -2.31
C SER A 609 6.31 -38.21 -2.41
N SER A 610 5.87 -39.28 -3.03
CA SER A 610 4.47 -39.69 -3.09
C SER A 610 3.85 -39.97 -1.71
N PHE A 611 4.60 -39.72 -0.63
CA PHE A 611 4.20 -40.07 0.75
C PHE A 611 4.89 -39.17 1.79
N ALA A 612 4.24 -39.03 2.96
CA ALA A 612 4.84 -38.48 4.18
C ALA A 612 4.87 -39.56 5.27
N MET A 613 5.91 -39.57 6.11
CA MET A 613 6.04 -40.57 7.19
C MET A 613 6.46 -39.91 8.52
N ASN A 614 5.96 -40.47 9.64
CA ASN A 614 6.32 -40.02 10.99
C ASN A 614 6.33 -41.18 11.99
N ILE A 615 7.29 -41.17 12.92
CA ILE A 615 7.43 -42.16 13.99
C ILE A 615 7.07 -41.50 15.35
N THR A 616 6.08 -42.06 16.03
CA THR A 616 5.65 -41.55 17.33
C THR A 616 5.30 -42.69 18.30
N PRO A 617 5.83 -42.69 19.54
CA PRO A 617 6.94 -41.89 20.05
C PRO A 617 8.30 -42.32 19.48
N ASN A 618 9.27 -41.39 19.46
CA ASN A 618 10.66 -41.64 19.16
C ASN A 618 11.51 -40.87 20.19
N PRO A 619 12.32 -41.47 21.06
CA PRO A 619 12.82 -42.87 21.02
C PRO A 619 11.76 -43.97 21.08
N ILE A 620 12.11 -45.14 20.48
CA ILE A 620 11.20 -46.27 20.33
C ILE A 620 10.77 -46.84 21.69
N SER A 621 9.46 -47.01 21.82
CA SER A 621 8.78 -47.67 22.94
C SER A 621 7.91 -48.83 22.44
N GLU A 622 7.25 -49.54 23.36
CA GLU A 622 6.30 -50.62 23.00
C GLU A 622 5.16 -50.15 22.08
N ASN A 623 4.76 -48.89 22.23
CA ASN A 623 3.66 -48.31 21.51
C ASN A 623 4.08 -47.44 20.32
N SER A 624 5.36 -47.52 19.89
CA SER A 624 5.80 -46.71 18.76
C SER A 624 5.20 -47.18 17.44
N VAL A 625 4.67 -46.22 16.69
CA VAL A 625 3.96 -46.42 15.44
C VAL A 625 4.64 -45.59 14.35
N LEU A 626 4.84 -46.17 13.19
CA LEU A 626 5.09 -45.45 11.95
C LEU A 626 3.75 -45.08 11.33
N ASN A 627 3.48 -43.83 11.17
CA ASN A 627 2.35 -43.30 10.42
C ASN A 627 2.85 -42.88 9.03
N ILE A 628 2.13 -43.28 8.00
CA ILE A 628 2.40 -42.95 6.61
C ILE A 628 1.13 -42.40 6.00
N HIS A 629 1.25 -41.22 5.39
CA HIS A 629 0.21 -40.67 4.52
C HIS A 629 0.67 -40.84 3.07
N GLN A 630 -0.02 -41.68 2.31
CA GLN A 630 0.26 -42.02 0.92
C GLN A 630 -0.63 -41.16 0.00
N LEU A 631 -0.01 -40.44 -0.94
CA LEU A 631 -0.70 -39.52 -1.85
C LEU A 631 -1.19 -40.22 -3.13
N MET A 632 -0.64 -41.36 -3.47
CA MET A 632 -1.04 -42.16 -4.66
C MET A 632 -0.72 -43.64 -4.47
N ASN A 633 -1.43 -44.49 -5.22
CA ASN A 633 -1.15 -45.91 -5.21
C ASN A 633 0.24 -46.21 -5.81
N CYS A 634 1.19 -46.73 -5.04
CA CYS A 634 2.49 -47.15 -5.56
C CYS A 634 3.04 -48.41 -4.84
N GLU A 635 4.04 -49.07 -5.42
CA GLU A 635 4.78 -50.12 -4.73
C GLU A 635 5.85 -49.48 -3.83
N VAL A 636 5.91 -49.91 -2.57
CA VAL A 636 6.85 -49.37 -1.60
C VAL A 636 7.64 -50.44 -0.90
N THR A 637 8.86 -50.11 -0.49
CA THR A 637 9.66 -50.90 0.45
C THR A 637 10.00 -50.03 1.66
N ILE A 638 9.56 -50.45 2.86
CA ILE A 638 9.85 -49.80 4.12
C ILE A 638 10.81 -50.68 4.92
N GLN A 639 11.99 -50.14 5.26
CA GLN A 639 13.02 -50.89 5.93
C GLN A 639 13.76 -50.05 6.97
N VAL A 640 14.30 -50.74 8.00
CA VAL A 640 15.16 -50.10 9.02
C VAL A 640 16.59 -50.51 8.72
N VAL A 641 17.48 -49.54 8.60
CA VAL A 641 18.91 -49.73 8.37
C VAL A 641 19.74 -49.16 9.51
N ASP A 642 20.90 -49.78 9.76
CA ASP A 642 21.88 -49.23 10.69
C ASP A 642 22.68 -48.06 10.03
N MET A 643 23.54 -47.42 10.82
CA MET A 643 24.35 -46.30 10.33
C MET A 643 25.44 -46.70 9.32
N GLN A 644 25.62 -47.98 9.08
CA GLN A 644 26.49 -48.54 8.03
C GLN A 644 25.70 -48.92 6.77
N GLY A 645 24.36 -48.65 6.76
CA GLY A 645 23.50 -48.96 5.62
C GLY A 645 23.04 -50.42 5.52
N ARG A 646 23.31 -51.27 6.53
CA ARG A 646 22.85 -52.67 6.55
C ARG A 646 21.39 -52.72 6.98
N VAL A 647 20.58 -53.48 6.22
CA VAL A 647 19.16 -53.68 6.53
C VAL A 647 19.03 -54.58 7.77
N ASN A 648 18.43 -54.00 8.82
CA ASN A 648 18.15 -54.70 10.07
C ASN A 648 16.78 -55.39 10.03
N ALA A 649 15.81 -54.78 9.35
CA ALA A 649 14.49 -55.35 9.13
C ALA A 649 13.74 -54.67 7.98
N VAL A 650 12.83 -55.42 7.39
CA VAL A 650 11.82 -54.88 6.44
C VAL A 650 10.49 -54.78 7.18
N VAL A 651 9.97 -53.57 7.27
CA VAL A 651 8.69 -53.24 7.95
C VAL A 651 7.53 -53.58 7.03
N TYR A 652 7.63 -53.23 5.74
CA TYR A 652 6.64 -53.51 4.72
C TYR A 652 7.25 -53.55 3.32
N ARG A 653 6.71 -54.38 2.45
CA ARG A 653 7.00 -54.38 1.01
C ARG A 653 5.77 -54.80 0.24
N GLY A 654 5.33 -54.00 -0.70
CA GLY A 654 4.19 -54.26 -1.55
C GLY A 654 3.49 -52.97 -2.00
N LYS A 655 2.32 -53.11 -2.62
CA LYS A 655 1.54 -51.99 -3.09
C LYS A 655 0.84 -51.30 -1.91
N LEU A 656 1.09 -50.03 -1.72
CA LEU A 656 0.40 -49.17 -0.74
C LEU A 656 -0.66 -48.37 -1.49
N SER A 657 -1.87 -48.35 -0.96
CA SER A 657 -2.97 -47.52 -1.52
C SER A 657 -2.86 -46.10 -1.04
N GLU A 658 -3.47 -45.18 -1.78
CA GLU A 658 -3.68 -43.82 -1.30
C GLU A 658 -4.42 -43.81 0.06
N GLY A 659 -4.00 -42.92 0.99
CA GLY A 659 -4.55 -42.76 2.32
C GLY A 659 -3.56 -42.99 3.46
N ASP A 660 -4.07 -43.13 4.68
CA ASP A 660 -3.28 -43.27 5.90
C ASP A 660 -3.02 -44.76 6.23
N HIS A 661 -1.76 -45.04 6.53
CA HIS A 661 -1.30 -46.38 6.92
C HIS A 661 -0.49 -46.33 8.21
N GLN A 662 -0.62 -47.38 9.04
CA GLN A 662 0.08 -47.45 10.31
C GLN A 662 0.82 -48.81 10.45
N TYR A 663 2.06 -48.76 10.89
CA TYR A 663 2.88 -49.92 11.16
C TYR A 663 3.47 -49.86 12.57
N ASN A 664 3.25 -50.92 13.36
CA ASN A 664 3.81 -51.01 14.72
C ASN A 664 5.31 -51.22 14.69
N LEU A 665 6.06 -50.34 15.35
CA LEU A 665 7.50 -50.40 15.49
C LEU A 665 7.97 -50.83 16.91
N GLY A 666 7.08 -51.18 17.81
CA GLY A 666 7.38 -51.51 19.21
C GLY A 666 8.37 -52.69 19.37
N SER A 667 8.38 -53.63 18.42
CA SER A 667 9.35 -54.74 18.42
C SER A 667 10.82 -54.31 18.24
N PHE A 668 11.06 -53.13 17.63
CA PHE A 668 12.40 -52.56 17.44
C PHE A 668 13.08 -52.11 18.72
N ARG A 669 12.36 -51.97 19.84
CA ARG A 669 12.94 -51.65 21.16
C ARG A 669 13.95 -52.69 21.62
N ASN A 670 13.89 -53.92 21.08
CA ASN A 670 14.77 -55.02 21.43
C ASN A 670 16.07 -55.04 20.60
N GLN A 671 16.25 -54.09 19.68
CA GLN A 671 17.50 -53.90 18.98
C GLN A 671 18.56 -53.25 19.87
N PRO A 672 19.85 -53.38 19.59
CA PRO A 672 20.88 -52.67 20.33
C PRO A 672 20.61 -51.18 20.42
N ALA A 673 20.84 -50.58 21.59
CA ALA A 673 20.68 -49.14 21.76
C ALA A 673 21.55 -48.38 20.75
N GLY A 674 20.94 -47.43 20.05
CA GLY A 674 21.62 -46.71 18.98
C GLY A 674 20.71 -45.94 18.06
N LEU A 675 21.33 -45.32 17.05
CA LEU A 675 20.64 -44.60 16.00
C LEU A 675 20.51 -45.50 14.75
N TYR A 676 19.29 -45.57 14.23
CA TYR A 676 18.94 -46.26 13.00
C TYR A 676 18.25 -45.28 12.04
N LEU A 677 18.13 -45.66 10.78
CA LEU A 677 17.32 -44.94 9.79
C LEU A 677 16.17 -45.83 9.33
N LEU A 678 14.95 -45.37 9.46
CA LEU A 678 13.82 -45.93 8.75
C LEU A 678 13.80 -45.31 7.35
N MET A 679 13.80 -46.15 6.33
CA MET A 679 13.80 -45.78 4.92
C MET A 679 12.52 -46.28 4.25
N MET A 680 11.87 -45.46 3.50
CA MET A 680 10.78 -45.82 2.60
C MET A 680 11.17 -45.46 1.19
N ASP A 681 11.08 -46.45 0.30
CA ASP A 681 11.46 -46.38 -1.11
C ASP A 681 10.23 -46.76 -1.95
N ASP A 682 9.78 -45.84 -2.82
CA ASP A 682 8.66 -46.06 -3.75
C ASP A 682 9.11 -46.36 -5.20
N GLY A 683 10.42 -46.57 -5.38
CA GLY A 683 11.01 -46.80 -6.70
C GLY A 683 11.39 -45.54 -7.45
N VAL A 684 10.94 -44.35 -6.97
CA VAL A 684 11.25 -43.03 -7.52
C VAL A 684 12.02 -42.21 -6.48
N THR A 685 11.55 -42.22 -5.22
CA THR A 685 12.14 -41.45 -4.11
C THR A 685 12.46 -42.35 -2.91
N ILE A 686 13.44 -41.96 -2.11
CA ILE A 686 13.79 -42.62 -0.86
C ILE A 686 13.75 -41.61 0.27
N GLN A 687 12.73 -41.69 1.13
CA GLN A 687 12.71 -40.91 2.38
C GLN A 687 13.41 -41.67 3.52
N ARG A 688 14.01 -40.88 4.43
CA ARG A 688 14.72 -41.38 5.60
C ARG A 688 14.29 -40.65 6.84
N GLN A 689 13.97 -41.39 7.91
CA GLN A 689 13.66 -40.82 9.21
C GLN A 689 14.54 -41.47 10.30
N LYS A 690 15.00 -40.62 11.24
CA LYS A 690 15.75 -41.13 12.41
C LYS A 690 14.86 -42.00 13.29
N LEU A 691 15.39 -43.12 13.70
CA LEU A 691 14.78 -44.05 14.64
C LEU A 691 15.78 -44.28 15.76
N VAL A 692 15.40 -43.92 17.00
CA VAL A 692 16.28 -44.00 18.19
C VAL A 692 15.84 -45.16 19.05
N VAL A 693 16.75 -46.10 19.33
CA VAL A 693 16.57 -47.20 20.30
C VAL A 693 17.40 -46.88 21.54
N GLN A 694 16.76 -46.93 22.73
CA GLN A 694 17.37 -46.67 24.04
C GLN A 694 17.53 -47.93 24.86
#